data_f16e95e25b03afebeebdf1dd46b12dc9
#
_entry.id   f16e95e25b03afebeebdf1dd46b12dc9
#
_cell.length_a   1.000
_cell.length_b   1.000
_cell.length_c   1.000
_cell.angle_alpha   90.00
_cell.angle_beta   90.00
_cell.angle_gamma   90.00
#
_symmetry.space_group_name_H-M   'P 1'
#
loop_
_entity.id
_entity.type
_entity.pdbx_description
1 polymer ?
#
loop_
_entity_poly.entity_id
_entity_poly.type
_entity_poly.pdbx_seq_one_letter_code
_entity_poly.pdbx_strand_id
1 'polypeptide(L)'
;IAVLALCGTVVSLQQTMVLPLVPDLPDLIGTTPGNASWMVTATLVAGAVATPVISRMADMYGKRRMILVTLAIVALGAAIGGIAPSLPFLIVARALQGMGMALVPVGIATMRDELDPDQVPLAVALMSATLAIGAGVGLPLGGFLAQTYDWHVVLWLPGVLALLMVLLVRATVAESTVRSPGAFDVRGAVLLSVALVLLLLAVSKGAEWGWLDTRTLAAFGVGVALLAVFVPLELRIPNPLVDIRTAAQPIVVSANTISLFMGFGLFVNMLVSTQLLQTPEDSGYGMGLDGLHAGLWMAPSAVAFGLLAPFAGWVTRRFGPELAIAVGGSIMAASYLVRVPLSGSIGAIVVGSVVVTVGTALAYSALPTLIMRSVPVTETAAANGLNTLLRSVGTSTASAVTAAIFAAGASTATSGHADYGSIAIVYVLAAIASAISAALIVPFLRQRAAEVEARPDVEEQRADHVVHGRVTDVAGDAVGGAVVTVLGGQGSHVDWAHTDSAGDYSVATGGPIRHLFVVTAPGWAPVSGYVDLAEGRRVPPFVLRERTSVTGTVTAVDGGPAADVSVVLTRRTGGSVDWMRNDADGRYDLPVPKEGTYVLTALDRGTGDITTRMLTVGGGTVRADLQLTARASPTSAGQGPAVG
;
A
#
# COMPACT_ATOMS: atom_id res chain seq x y z
N ILE A 1 -16.68 10.69 -9.33
CA ILE A 1 -15.52 10.39 -10.20
C ILE A 1 -14.86 11.70 -10.65
N ALA A 2 -15.56 12.59 -11.39
CA ALA A 2 -14.95 13.77 -12.03
C ALA A 2 -14.17 14.68 -11.04
N VAL A 3 -14.75 15.02 -9.88
CA VAL A 3 -14.10 15.89 -8.88
C VAL A 3 -12.82 15.25 -8.32
N LEU A 4 -12.82 13.96 -8.02
CA LEU A 4 -11.63 13.26 -7.54
C LEU A 4 -10.55 13.16 -8.62
N ALA A 5 -10.94 12.90 -9.87
CA ALA A 5 -10.04 12.93 -11.01
C ALA A 5 -9.41 14.32 -11.21
N LEU A 6 -10.20 15.41 -11.11
CA LEU A 6 -9.67 16.77 -11.17
C LEU A 6 -8.67 17.07 -10.04
N CYS A 7 -8.88 16.57 -8.82
CA CYS A 7 -7.88 16.68 -7.76
C CYS A 7 -6.53 16.05 -8.17
N GLY A 8 -6.56 14.88 -8.82
CA GLY A 8 -5.36 14.24 -9.37
C GLY A 8 -4.69 15.08 -10.46
N THR A 9 -5.49 15.70 -11.34
CA THR A 9 -4.98 16.61 -12.38
C THR A 9 -4.27 17.81 -11.77
N VAL A 10 -4.85 18.45 -10.75
CA VAL A 10 -4.23 19.60 -10.05
C VAL A 10 -2.87 19.23 -9.45
N VAL A 11 -2.78 18.04 -8.82
CA VAL A 11 -1.52 17.55 -8.25
C VAL A 11 -0.47 17.31 -9.32
N SER A 12 -0.83 16.69 -10.43
CA SER A 12 0.12 16.45 -11.52
C SER A 12 0.55 17.73 -12.21
N LEU A 13 -0.38 18.64 -12.44
CA LEU A 13 -0.13 19.95 -13.04
C LEU A 13 0.88 20.75 -12.22
N GLN A 14 0.69 20.85 -10.89
CA GLN A 14 1.61 21.59 -10.02
C GLN A 14 3.04 21.02 -10.00
N GLN A 15 3.19 19.70 -10.22
CA GLN A 15 4.52 19.08 -10.25
C GLN A 15 5.30 19.47 -11.50
N THR A 16 4.62 19.59 -12.64
CA THR A 16 5.24 19.79 -13.95
C THR A 16 5.36 21.23 -14.37
N MET A 17 4.43 22.11 -13.94
CA MET A 17 4.47 23.54 -14.26
C MET A 17 5.74 24.28 -13.83
N VAL A 18 6.40 23.79 -12.78
CA VAL A 18 7.63 24.42 -12.24
C VAL A 18 8.87 23.99 -13.02
N LEU A 19 8.83 22.87 -13.75
CA LEU A 19 10.02 22.35 -14.43
C LEU A 19 10.65 23.34 -15.44
N PRO A 20 9.88 24.10 -16.25
CA PRO A 20 10.45 25.12 -17.13
C PRO A 20 11.17 26.26 -16.41
N LEU A 21 10.84 26.52 -15.14
CA LEU A 21 11.49 27.58 -14.34
C LEU A 21 12.84 27.15 -13.75
N VAL A 22 13.10 25.86 -13.61
CA VAL A 22 14.28 25.37 -12.88
C VAL A 22 15.61 25.89 -13.49
N PRO A 23 15.78 25.95 -14.83
CA PRO A 23 16.99 26.51 -15.43
C PRO A 23 17.22 28.01 -15.13
N ASP A 24 16.13 28.79 -15.03
CA ASP A 24 16.17 30.24 -14.87
C ASP A 24 16.24 30.67 -13.38
N LEU A 25 15.92 29.75 -12.46
CA LEU A 25 15.93 30.02 -11.02
C LEU A 25 17.25 30.56 -10.46
N PRO A 26 18.44 30.08 -10.90
CA PRO A 26 19.69 30.65 -10.44
C PRO A 26 19.78 32.16 -10.61
N ASP A 27 19.32 32.66 -11.75
CA ASP A 27 19.32 34.10 -12.07
C ASP A 27 18.18 34.85 -11.38
N LEU A 28 17.00 34.24 -11.25
CA LEU A 28 15.81 34.85 -10.65
C LEU A 28 15.92 35.08 -9.14
N ILE A 29 16.59 34.17 -8.40
CA ILE A 29 16.67 34.21 -6.93
C ILE A 29 18.12 34.24 -6.41
N GLY A 30 19.12 34.40 -7.29
CA GLY A 30 20.53 34.51 -6.89
C GLY A 30 21.08 33.22 -6.26
N THR A 31 20.78 32.04 -6.82
CA THR A 31 21.21 30.75 -6.29
C THR A 31 22.08 29.96 -7.29
N THR A 32 22.57 28.79 -6.89
CA THR A 32 23.29 27.89 -7.80
C THR A 32 22.35 26.89 -8.47
N PRO A 33 22.71 26.35 -9.67
CA PRO A 33 21.89 25.32 -10.33
C PRO A 33 21.65 24.08 -9.43
N GLY A 34 22.65 23.65 -8.67
CA GLY A 34 22.53 22.55 -7.70
C GLY A 34 21.50 22.85 -6.61
N ASN A 35 21.45 24.09 -6.13
CA ASN A 35 20.46 24.52 -5.15
C ASN A 35 19.05 24.66 -5.78
N ALA A 36 18.93 25.15 -7.01
CA ALA A 36 17.66 25.22 -7.71
C ALA A 36 16.99 23.85 -7.88
N SER A 37 17.77 22.78 -8.08
CA SER A 37 17.28 21.41 -8.18
C SER A 37 16.51 20.92 -6.93
N TRP A 38 16.72 21.55 -5.76
CA TRP A 38 15.97 21.24 -4.55
C TRP A 38 14.47 21.52 -4.67
N MET A 39 14.05 22.41 -5.55
CA MET A 39 12.62 22.64 -5.81
C MET A 39 11.90 21.39 -6.32
N VAL A 40 12.56 20.60 -7.15
CA VAL A 40 12.01 19.33 -7.64
C VAL A 40 12.18 18.23 -6.61
N THR A 41 13.40 18.11 -6.06
CA THR A 41 13.74 17.09 -5.06
C THR A 41 12.84 17.17 -3.83
N ALA A 42 12.62 18.36 -3.26
CA ALA A 42 11.77 18.54 -2.09
C ALA A 42 10.32 18.08 -2.33
N THR A 43 9.78 18.35 -3.51
CA THR A 43 8.42 17.91 -3.87
C THR A 43 8.32 16.39 -3.95
N LEU A 44 9.29 15.74 -4.62
CA LEU A 44 9.29 14.29 -4.79
C LEU A 44 9.50 13.55 -3.48
N VAL A 45 10.47 14.00 -2.66
CA VAL A 45 10.77 13.41 -1.36
C VAL A 45 9.59 13.57 -0.41
N ALA A 46 9.06 14.80 -0.29
CA ALA A 46 7.90 15.05 0.58
C ALA A 46 6.66 14.27 0.14
N GLY A 47 6.43 14.16 -1.17
CA GLY A 47 5.33 13.37 -1.72
C GLY A 47 5.46 11.87 -1.43
N ALA A 48 6.65 11.30 -1.61
CA ALA A 48 6.92 9.91 -1.32
C ALA A 48 6.73 9.58 0.17
N VAL A 49 7.19 10.47 1.06
CA VAL A 49 7.06 10.34 2.52
C VAL A 49 5.60 10.51 2.98
N ALA A 50 4.93 11.54 2.48
CA ALA A 50 3.57 11.88 2.90
C ALA A 50 2.53 10.86 2.40
N THR A 51 2.76 10.24 1.26
CA THR A 51 1.78 9.35 0.62
C THR A 51 1.36 8.18 1.52
N PRO A 52 2.23 7.33 2.07
CA PRO A 52 1.82 6.24 2.96
C PRO A 52 1.20 6.76 4.27
N VAL A 53 1.73 7.85 4.83
CA VAL A 53 1.23 8.45 6.08
C VAL A 53 -0.20 8.99 5.91
N ILE A 54 -0.43 9.83 4.90
CA ILE A 54 -1.75 10.43 4.63
C ILE A 54 -2.75 9.35 4.20
N SER A 55 -2.32 8.35 3.42
CA SER A 55 -3.19 7.25 3.00
C SER A 55 -3.66 6.42 4.21
N ARG A 56 -2.77 6.10 5.14
CA ARG A 56 -3.15 5.42 6.39
C ARG A 56 -4.08 6.27 7.25
N MET A 57 -3.78 7.57 7.39
CA MET A 57 -4.66 8.50 8.09
C MET A 57 -6.05 8.59 7.42
N ALA A 58 -6.12 8.47 6.09
CA ALA A 58 -7.39 8.47 5.36
C ALA A 58 -8.24 7.24 5.67
N ASP A 59 -7.63 6.06 5.74
CA ASP A 59 -8.32 4.83 6.15
C ASP A 59 -8.80 4.90 7.61
N MET A 60 -8.09 5.59 8.50
CA MET A 60 -8.42 5.69 9.93
C MET A 60 -9.40 6.82 10.24
N TYR A 61 -9.15 8.04 9.74
CA TYR A 61 -9.86 9.25 10.15
C TYR A 61 -10.91 9.73 9.15
N GLY A 62 -11.00 9.10 7.99
CA GLY A 62 -11.95 9.41 6.94
C GLY A 62 -11.30 9.99 5.69
N LYS A 63 -11.68 9.43 4.55
CA LYS A 63 -11.04 9.68 3.25
C LYS A 63 -11.31 11.10 2.76
N ARG A 64 -12.57 11.56 2.79
CA ARG A 64 -12.93 12.94 2.43
C ARG A 64 -12.21 13.97 3.29
N ARG A 65 -12.16 13.74 4.61
CA ARG A 65 -11.48 14.65 5.55
C ARG A 65 -10.01 14.79 5.18
N MET A 66 -9.32 13.69 4.89
CA MET A 66 -7.90 13.72 4.52
C MET A 66 -7.67 14.34 3.15
N ILE A 67 -8.57 14.16 2.16
CA ILE A 67 -8.52 14.89 0.89
C ILE A 67 -8.57 16.40 1.12
N LEU A 68 -9.51 16.89 1.94
CA LEU A 68 -9.65 18.31 2.26
C LEU A 68 -8.41 18.88 2.98
N VAL A 69 -7.87 18.16 3.95
CA VAL A 69 -6.64 18.55 4.67
C VAL A 69 -5.46 18.62 3.71
N THR A 70 -5.29 17.62 2.85
CA THR A 70 -4.19 17.58 1.88
C THR A 70 -4.30 18.71 0.86
N LEU A 71 -5.49 18.99 0.33
CA LEU A 71 -5.72 20.13 -0.57
C LEU A 71 -5.43 21.47 0.11
N ALA A 72 -5.80 21.63 1.39
CA ALA A 72 -5.49 22.83 2.16
C ALA A 72 -3.97 23.00 2.37
N ILE A 73 -3.23 21.91 2.62
CA ILE A 73 -1.76 21.93 2.72
C ILE A 73 -1.14 22.33 1.38
N VAL A 74 -1.63 21.78 0.27
CA VAL A 74 -1.19 22.16 -1.09
C VAL A 74 -1.43 23.64 -1.36
N ALA A 75 -2.61 24.15 -1.03
CA ALA A 75 -2.95 25.58 -1.19
C ALA A 75 -2.05 26.47 -0.31
N LEU A 76 -1.77 26.06 0.94
CA LEU A 76 -0.83 26.76 1.82
C LEU A 76 0.58 26.79 1.23
N GLY A 77 1.06 25.65 0.74
CA GLY A 77 2.35 25.56 0.05
C GLY A 77 2.40 26.49 -1.18
N ALA A 78 1.32 26.54 -1.97
CA ALA A 78 1.23 27.44 -3.11
C ALA A 78 1.26 28.93 -2.68
N ALA A 79 0.56 29.29 -1.61
CA ALA A 79 0.58 30.65 -1.08
C ALA A 79 1.98 31.06 -0.59
N ILE A 80 2.67 30.16 0.16
CA ILE A 80 4.06 30.40 0.61
C ILE A 80 4.99 30.57 -0.60
N GLY A 81 4.88 29.70 -1.61
CA GLY A 81 5.70 29.76 -2.81
C GLY A 81 5.45 31.00 -3.65
N GLY A 82 4.16 31.42 -3.76
CA GLY A 82 3.76 32.60 -4.52
C GLY A 82 4.20 33.95 -3.92
N ILE A 83 4.65 33.97 -2.68
CA ILE A 83 5.20 35.17 -2.01
C ILE A 83 6.67 34.96 -1.56
N ALA A 84 7.29 33.85 -1.98
CA ALA A 84 8.59 33.42 -1.48
C ALA A 84 9.73 34.38 -1.88
N PRO A 85 10.43 35.01 -0.92
CA PRO A 85 11.53 35.92 -1.23
C PRO A 85 12.87 35.20 -1.44
N SER A 86 12.95 33.90 -1.18
CA SER A 86 14.21 33.16 -1.21
C SER A 86 14.01 31.64 -1.34
N LEU A 87 15.09 30.94 -1.73
CA LEU A 87 15.10 29.50 -1.93
C LEU A 87 14.57 28.66 -0.75
N PRO A 88 14.91 28.92 0.53
CA PRO A 88 14.36 28.14 1.64
C PRO A 88 12.83 28.14 1.71
N PHE A 89 12.19 29.30 1.48
CA PHE A 89 10.72 29.39 1.42
C PHE A 89 10.14 28.60 0.25
N LEU A 90 10.81 28.62 -0.91
CA LEU A 90 10.43 27.83 -2.07
C LEU A 90 10.54 26.32 -1.80
N ILE A 91 11.61 25.88 -1.12
CA ILE A 91 11.78 24.46 -0.73
C ILE A 91 10.65 24.02 0.20
N VAL A 92 10.31 24.81 1.21
CA VAL A 92 9.19 24.53 2.12
C VAL A 92 7.87 24.49 1.36
N ALA A 93 7.63 25.47 0.51
CA ALA A 93 6.44 25.52 -0.34
C ALA A 93 6.30 24.25 -1.20
N ARG A 94 7.38 23.84 -1.85
CA ARG A 94 7.44 22.64 -2.71
C ARG A 94 7.27 21.35 -1.92
N ALA A 95 7.82 21.28 -0.70
CA ALA A 95 7.60 20.14 0.19
C ALA A 95 6.11 20.01 0.58
N LEU A 96 5.46 21.11 0.96
CA LEU A 96 4.02 21.10 1.26
C LEU A 96 3.18 20.72 0.03
N GLN A 97 3.50 21.24 -1.14
CA GLN A 97 2.83 20.89 -2.39
C GLN A 97 3.03 19.40 -2.74
N GLY A 98 4.22 18.84 -2.47
CA GLY A 98 4.53 17.42 -2.68
C GLY A 98 3.59 16.48 -1.94
N MET A 99 3.12 16.87 -0.74
CA MET A 99 2.14 16.08 0.02
C MET A 99 0.84 15.80 -0.76
N GLY A 100 0.53 16.60 -1.77
CA GLY A 100 -0.59 16.39 -2.68
C GLY A 100 -0.56 15.05 -3.42
N MET A 101 0.59 14.39 -3.56
CA MET A 101 0.69 13.06 -4.19
C MET A 101 -0.20 12.00 -3.52
N ALA A 102 -0.49 12.15 -2.23
CA ALA A 102 -1.40 11.28 -1.51
C ALA A 102 -2.87 11.35 -1.97
N LEU A 103 -3.27 12.41 -2.69
CA LEU A 103 -4.64 12.54 -3.21
C LEU A 103 -5.03 11.43 -4.18
N VAL A 104 -4.06 10.88 -4.92
CA VAL A 104 -4.32 9.81 -5.90
C VAL A 104 -4.74 8.51 -5.20
N PRO A 105 -3.95 7.91 -4.30
CA PRO A 105 -4.35 6.68 -3.61
C PRO A 105 -5.59 6.86 -2.73
N VAL A 106 -5.73 8.01 -2.05
CA VAL A 106 -6.92 8.29 -1.24
C VAL A 106 -8.16 8.49 -2.12
N GLY A 107 -8.02 9.14 -3.28
CA GLY A 107 -9.10 9.26 -4.27
C GLY A 107 -9.54 7.91 -4.82
N ILE A 108 -8.61 7.02 -5.15
CA ILE A 108 -8.90 5.65 -5.60
C ILE A 108 -9.65 4.87 -4.51
N ALA A 109 -9.21 4.95 -3.26
CA ALA A 109 -9.89 4.30 -2.14
C ALA A 109 -11.29 4.86 -1.91
N THR A 110 -11.48 6.19 -2.05
CA THR A 110 -12.81 6.82 -1.97
C THR A 110 -13.73 6.33 -3.08
N MET A 111 -13.20 6.18 -4.30
CA MET A 111 -13.98 5.65 -5.44
C MET A 111 -14.40 4.20 -5.21
N ARG A 112 -13.53 3.37 -4.60
CA ARG A 112 -13.88 1.98 -4.23
C ARG A 112 -15.06 1.93 -3.25
N ASP A 113 -15.11 2.84 -2.28
CA ASP A 113 -16.14 2.84 -1.24
C ASP A 113 -17.50 3.35 -1.73
N GLU A 114 -17.50 4.28 -2.70
CA GLU A 114 -18.68 5.06 -3.07
C GLU A 114 -19.32 4.62 -4.41
N LEU A 115 -18.56 3.91 -5.25
CA LEU A 115 -19.01 3.53 -6.59
C LEU A 115 -19.48 2.08 -6.63
N ASP A 116 -20.37 1.80 -7.59
CA ASP A 116 -20.69 0.44 -7.93
C ASP A 116 -19.43 -0.30 -8.44
N PRO A 117 -19.28 -1.57 -8.12
CA PRO A 117 -18.10 -2.37 -8.44
C PRO A 117 -17.69 -2.33 -9.91
N ASP A 118 -18.67 -2.35 -10.80
CA ASP A 118 -18.45 -2.31 -12.26
C ASP A 118 -17.89 -0.98 -12.77
N GLN A 119 -18.06 0.10 -11.99
CA GLN A 119 -17.55 1.44 -12.32
C GLN A 119 -16.14 1.68 -11.78
N VAL A 120 -15.70 0.93 -10.77
CA VAL A 120 -14.40 1.12 -10.11
C VAL A 120 -13.22 1.02 -11.08
N PRO A 121 -13.12 0.02 -11.98
CA PRO A 121 -11.99 -0.05 -12.91
C PRO A 121 -11.90 1.14 -13.86
N LEU A 122 -13.03 1.66 -14.32
CA LEU A 122 -13.07 2.88 -15.15
C LEU A 122 -12.65 4.11 -14.33
N ALA A 123 -13.15 4.24 -13.10
CA ALA A 123 -12.81 5.35 -12.21
C ALA A 123 -11.32 5.38 -11.87
N VAL A 124 -10.72 4.22 -11.59
CA VAL A 124 -9.28 4.05 -11.35
C VAL A 124 -8.47 4.40 -12.59
N ALA A 125 -8.91 3.97 -13.78
CA ALA A 125 -8.25 4.30 -15.04
C ALA A 125 -8.28 5.81 -15.30
N LEU A 126 -9.43 6.48 -15.10
CA LEU A 126 -9.55 7.93 -15.22
C LEU A 126 -8.66 8.65 -14.19
N MET A 127 -8.64 8.21 -12.94
CA MET A 127 -7.76 8.77 -11.90
C MET A 127 -6.28 8.61 -12.28
N SER A 128 -5.89 7.47 -12.83
CA SER A 128 -4.52 7.24 -13.31
C SER A 128 -4.17 8.13 -14.51
N ALA A 129 -5.12 8.37 -15.42
CA ALA A 129 -4.93 9.25 -16.58
C ALA A 129 -4.67 10.70 -16.20
N THR A 130 -5.20 11.17 -15.06
CA THR A 130 -5.00 12.55 -14.60
C THR A 130 -3.52 12.92 -14.41
N LEU A 131 -2.70 11.93 -14.04
CA LEU A 131 -1.26 12.13 -13.89
C LEU A 131 -0.59 12.52 -15.21
N ALA A 132 -0.94 11.83 -16.30
CA ALA A 132 -0.38 12.14 -17.61
C ALA A 132 -0.98 13.41 -18.23
N ILE A 133 -2.29 13.64 -18.05
CA ILE A 133 -2.96 14.86 -18.52
C ILE A 133 -2.34 16.09 -17.83
N GLY A 134 -2.19 16.04 -16.50
CA GLY A 134 -1.57 17.11 -15.75
C GLY A 134 -0.11 17.35 -16.16
N ALA A 135 0.67 16.28 -16.38
CA ALA A 135 2.03 16.39 -16.85
C ALA A 135 2.11 17.00 -18.27
N GLY A 136 1.25 16.54 -19.18
CA GLY A 136 1.23 17.03 -20.57
C GLY A 136 0.80 18.47 -20.72
N VAL A 137 -0.12 18.95 -19.88
CA VAL A 137 -0.58 20.35 -19.86
C VAL A 137 0.35 21.23 -19.04
N GLY A 138 0.92 20.70 -17.97
CA GLY A 138 1.68 21.48 -16.99
C GLY A 138 2.96 22.09 -17.56
N LEU A 139 3.72 21.35 -18.35
CA LEU A 139 4.95 21.86 -18.97
C LEU A 139 4.71 23.06 -19.90
N PRO A 140 3.84 22.96 -20.93
CA PRO A 140 3.55 24.10 -21.81
C PRO A 140 2.92 25.27 -21.05
N LEU A 141 1.99 25.00 -20.14
CA LEU A 141 1.32 26.04 -19.36
C LEU A 141 2.31 26.75 -18.41
N GLY A 142 3.19 25.99 -17.75
CA GLY A 142 4.24 26.56 -16.89
C GLY A 142 5.19 27.46 -17.66
N GLY A 143 5.67 27.00 -18.83
CA GLY A 143 6.51 27.81 -19.72
C GLY A 143 5.82 29.06 -20.22
N PHE A 144 4.57 28.95 -20.66
CA PHE A 144 3.77 30.12 -21.10
C PHE A 144 3.57 31.15 -19.98
N LEU A 145 3.21 30.70 -18.79
CA LEU A 145 2.99 31.60 -17.65
C LEU A 145 4.28 32.28 -17.20
N ALA A 146 5.39 31.55 -17.17
CA ALA A 146 6.69 32.09 -16.77
C ALA A 146 7.24 33.14 -17.75
N GLN A 147 6.94 32.99 -19.06
CA GLN A 147 7.37 33.93 -20.10
C GLN A 147 6.45 35.16 -20.21
N THR A 148 5.15 35.00 -19.90
CA THR A 148 4.14 36.05 -20.14
C THR A 148 3.87 36.87 -18.88
N TYR A 149 3.98 36.27 -17.71
CA TYR A 149 3.69 36.89 -16.42
C TYR A 149 4.88 36.76 -15.47
N ASP A 150 4.73 37.29 -14.26
CA ASP A 150 5.68 37.02 -13.19
C ASP A 150 5.74 35.52 -12.84
N TRP A 151 6.94 34.99 -12.68
CA TRP A 151 7.15 33.53 -12.44
C TRP A 151 6.41 32.99 -11.18
N HIS A 152 6.08 33.85 -10.21
CA HIS A 152 5.30 33.45 -9.04
C HIS A 152 3.90 32.97 -9.40
N VAL A 153 3.34 33.39 -10.56
CA VAL A 153 2.04 32.92 -11.04
C VAL A 153 2.02 31.40 -11.24
N VAL A 154 3.14 30.81 -11.62
CA VAL A 154 3.30 29.35 -11.78
C VAL A 154 3.06 28.61 -10.44
N LEU A 155 3.36 29.27 -9.32
CA LEU A 155 3.14 28.74 -7.97
C LEU A 155 1.74 29.08 -7.44
N TRP A 156 1.19 30.25 -7.78
CA TRP A 156 -0.16 30.68 -7.36
C TRP A 156 -1.28 29.85 -8.01
N LEU A 157 -1.19 29.56 -9.30
CA LEU A 157 -2.26 28.91 -10.05
C LEU A 157 -2.66 27.55 -9.45
N PRO A 158 -1.75 26.62 -9.13
CA PRO A 158 -2.11 25.37 -8.46
C PRO A 158 -2.79 25.59 -7.10
N GLY A 159 -2.44 26.64 -6.38
CA GLY A 159 -3.07 26.99 -5.12
C GLY A 159 -4.54 27.41 -5.27
N VAL A 160 -4.83 28.24 -6.25
CA VAL A 160 -6.20 28.66 -6.57
C VAL A 160 -7.04 27.44 -7.01
N LEU A 161 -6.46 26.56 -7.83
CA LEU A 161 -7.11 25.32 -8.24
C LEU A 161 -7.34 24.38 -7.05
N ALA A 162 -6.38 24.26 -6.14
CA ALA A 162 -6.54 23.45 -4.93
C ALA A 162 -7.67 24.00 -4.03
N LEU A 163 -7.77 25.32 -3.85
CA LEU A 163 -8.88 25.94 -3.11
C LEU A 163 -10.24 25.68 -3.78
N LEU A 164 -10.30 25.78 -5.10
CA LEU A 164 -11.51 25.43 -5.85
C LEU A 164 -11.89 23.95 -5.62
N MET A 165 -10.89 23.03 -5.64
CA MET A 165 -11.13 21.62 -5.33
C MET A 165 -11.60 21.40 -3.90
N VAL A 166 -11.12 22.15 -2.90
CA VAL A 166 -11.65 22.10 -1.52
C VAL A 166 -13.15 22.38 -1.53
N LEU A 167 -13.61 23.42 -2.22
CA LEU A 167 -15.03 23.76 -2.31
C LEU A 167 -15.83 22.66 -3.02
N LEU A 168 -15.34 22.14 -4.14
CA LEU A 168 -16.01 21.09 -4.90
C LEU A 168 -16.08 19.76 -4.11
N VAL A 169 -14.98 19.33 -3.49
CA VAL A 169 -14.96 18.12 -2.66
C VAL A 169 -15.90 18.25 -1.47
N ARG A 170 -15.92 19.44 -0.81
CA ARG A 170 -16.85 19.71 0.28
C ARG A 170 -18.31 19.61 -0.14
N ALA A 171 -18.63 19.99 -1.36
CA ALA A 171 -20.00 20.03 -1.88
C ALA A 171 -20.47 18.69 -2.43
N THR A 172 -19.56 17.85 -3.00
CA THR A 172 -19.97 16.72 -3.84
C THR A 172 -19.51 15.34 -3.33
N VAL A 173 -18.46 15.29 -2.51
CA VAL A 173 -17.91 14.00 -2.01
C VAL A 173 -18.47 13.72 -0.63
N ALA A 174 -19.10 12.56 -0.45
CA ALA A 174 -19.55 12.10 0.87
C ALA A 174 -18.36 11.63 1.72
N GLU A 175 -18.53 11.57 3.04
CA GLU A 175 -17.53 10.94 3.89
C GLU A 175 -17.74 9.42 3.88
N SER A 176 -16.67 8.66 3.63
CA SER A 176 -16.74 7.20 3.66
C SER A 176 -17.04 6.69 5.06
N THR A 177 -17.94 5.72 5.14
CA THR A 177 -18.27 4.98 6.36
C THR A 177 -17.26 3.86 6.65
N VAL A 178 -16.44 3.49 5.64
CA VAL A 178 -15.40 2.47 5.78
C VAL A 178 -14.19 3.09 6.48
N ARG A 179 -13.86 2.59 7.66
CA ARG A 179 -12.72 3.06 8.46
C ARG A 179 -11.95 1.89 9.05
N SER A 180 -10.65 2.07 9.21
CA SER A 180 -9.78 1.17 9.95
C SER A 180 -9.70 1.65 11.41
N PRO A 181 -10.15 0.85 12.40
CA PRO A 181 -10.11 1.28 13.80
C PRO A 181 -8.69 1.24 14.37
N GLY A 182 -8.45 1.99 15.44
CA GLY A 182 -7.22 1.93 16.22
C GLY A 182 -6.51 3.27 16.41
N ALA A 183 -5.33 3.22 17.05
CA ALA A 183 -4.46 4.38 17.23
C ALA A 183 -3.45 4.47 16.07
N PHE A 184 -3.16 5.70 15.63
CA PHE A 184 -2.17 5.94 14.57
C PHE A 184 -0.75 5.65 15.08
N ASP A 185 0.01 4.90 14.29
CA ASP A 185 1.40 4.57 14.60
C ASP A 185 2.35 5.72 14.24
N VAL A 186 2.54 6.63 15.20
CA VAL A 186 3.47 7.76 15.04
C VAL A 186 4.92 7.28 14.93
N ARG A 187 5.29 6.19 15.64
CA ARG A 187 6.69 5.70 15.65
C ARG A 187 7.07 5.11 14.30
N GLY A 188 6.23 4.25 13.75
CA GLY A 188 6.39 3.73 12.40
C GLY A 188 6.39 4.84 11.35
N ALA A 189 5.49 5.83 11.46
CA ALA A 189 5.43 6.96 10.54
C ALA A 189 6.73 7.79 10.54
N VAL A 190 7.29 8.11 11.70
CA VAL A 190 8.56 8.83 11.80
C VAL A 190 9.72 7.99 11.25
N LEU A 191 9.79 6.73 11.63
CA LEU A 191 10.87 5.83 11.22
C LEU A 191 10.89 5.63 9.70
N LEU A 192 9.72 5.33 9.10
CA LEU A 192 9.57 5.21 7.64
C LEU A 192 9.90 6.54 6.95
N SER A 193 9.40 7.65 7.46
CA SER A 193 9.63 8.99 6.88
C SER A 193 11.11 9.33 6.82
N VAL A 194 11.85 9.15 7.92
CA VAL A 194 13.29 9.42 7.96
C VAL A 194 14.06 8.47 7.03
N ALA A 195 13.71 7.19 7.04
CA ALA A 195 14.32 6.21 6.13
C ALA A 195 14.13 6.61 4.66
N LEU A 196 12.91 6.96 4.27
CA LEU A 196 12.59 7.36 2.90
C LEU A 196 13.28 8.67 2.50
N VAL A 197 13.32 9.67 3.39
CA VAL A 197 14.05 10.91 3.14
C VAL A 197 15.51 10.61 2.83
N LEU A 198 16.18 9.82 3.68
CA LEU A 198 17.60 9.50 3.51
C LEU A 198 17.85 8.70 2.22
N LEU A 199 17.04 7.69 1.93
CA LEU A 199 17.19 6.87 0.71
C LEU A 199 16.95 7.70 -0.56
N LEU A 200 15.88 8.48 -0.59
CA LEU A 200 15.54 9.29 -1.76
C LEU A 200 16.53 10.44 -1.97
N LEU A 201 17.07 11.02 -0.90
CA LEU A 201 18.15 12.00 -0.99
C LEU A 201 19.44 11.37 -1.54
N ALA A 202 19.83 10.19 -1.03
CA ALA A 202 20.99 9.47 -1.54
C ALA A 202 20.86 9.19 -3.06
N VAL A 203 19.68 8.77 -3.51
CA VAL A 203 19.41 8.50 -4.93
C VAL A 203 19.36 9.79 -5.74
N SER A 204 18.63 10.82 -5.28
CA SER A 204 18.43 12.07 -6.04
C SER A 204 19.68 12.93 -6.13
N LYS A 205 20.52 12.92 -5.08
CA LYS A 205 21.71 13.76 -4.98
C LYS A 205 23.02 12.98 -5.18
N GLY A 206 22.96 11.66 -5.34
CA GLY A 206 24.13 10.82 -5.51
C GLY A 206 25.01 11.18 -6.73
N ALA A 207 24.38 11.62 -7.83
CA ALA A 207 25.12 12.10 -9.00
C ALA A 207 25.84 13.44 -8.73
N GLU A 208 25.26 14.33 -7.90
CA GLU A 208 25.82 15.64 -7.57
C GLU A 208 26.89 15.54 -6.46
N TRP A 209 26.62 14.76 -5.41
CA TRP A 209 27.54 14.58 -4.29
C TRP A 209 28.67 13.60 -4.59
N GLY A 210 28.44 12.68 -5.54
CA GLY A 210 29.28 11.52 -5.84
C GLY A 210 28.70 10.24 -5.23
N TRP A 211 28.60 9.18 -6.02
CA TRP A 211 28.02 7.90 -5.56
C TRP A 211 28.80 7.21 -4.44
N LEU A 212 30.12 7.46 -4.39
CA LEU A 212 31.03 6.93 -3.37
C LEU A 212 31.35 7.95 -2.26
N ASP A 213 30.75 9.14 -2.30
CA ASP A 213 30.90 10.14 -1.23
C ASP A 213 30.31 9.63 0.07
N THR A 214 30.99 9.95 1.17
CA THR A 214 30.58 9.53 2.52
C THR A 214 29.14 9.96 2.86
N ARG A 215 28.67 11.11 2.37
CA ARG A 215 27.31 11.61 2.59
C ARG A 215 26.27 10.71 1.91
N THR A 216 26.54 10.32 0.65
CA THR A 216 25.65 9.44 -0.12
C THR A 216 25.59 8.04 0.50
N LEU A 217 26.76 7.47 0.82
CA LEU A 217 26.85 6.15 1.45
C LEU A 217 26.25 6.13 2.86
N ALA A 218 26.49 7.18 3.65
CA ALA A 218 25.88 7.29 4.98
C ALA A 218 24.36 7.43 4.92
N ALA A 219 23.85 8.31 4.06
CA ALA A 219 22.40 8.46 3.88
C ALA A 219 21.75 7.15 3.42
N PHE A 220 22.36 6.45 2.45
CA PHE A 220 21.85 5.16 1.97
C PHE A 220 21.92 4.09 3.06
N GLY A 221 23.09 3.94 3.73
CA GLY A 221 23.30 2.94 4.78
C GLY A 221 22.39 3.13 6.00
N VAL A 222 22.24 4.37 6.48
CA VAL A 222 21.33 4.69 7.59
C VAL A 222 19.87 4.48 7.15
N GLY A 223 19.49 4.90 5.94
CA GLY A 223 18.15 4.68 5.42
C GLY A 223 17.77 3.19 5.36
N VAL A 224 18.67 2.33 4.85
CA VAL A 224 18.48 0.87 4.83
C VAL A 224 18.39 0.31 6.25
N ALA A 225 19.26 0.73 7.17
CA ALA A 225 19.24 0.29 8.56
C ALA A 225 17.92 0.65 9.25
N LEU A 226 17.38 1.85 9.00
CA LEU A 226 16.09 2.26 9.55
C LEU A 226 14.94 1.43 8.98
N LEU A 227 14.96 1.07 7.69
CA LEU A 227 13.97 0.13 7.11
C LEU A 227 14.09 -1.27 7.72
N ALA A 228 15.31 -1.74 7.97
CA ALA A 228 15.53 -3.02 8.64
C ALA A 228 14.99 -3.06 10.09
N VAL A 229 14.95 -1.91 10.77
CA VAL A 229 14.31 -1.76 12.09
C VAL A 229 12.79 -1.59 11.95
N PHE A 230 12.33 -0.88 10.91
CA PHE A 230 10.91 -0.62 10.66
C PHE A 230 10.11 -1.92 10.49
N VAL A 231 10.57 -2.85 9.64
CA VAL A 231 9.84 -4.09 9.35
C VAL A 231 9.52 -4.93 10.60
N PRO A 232 10.48 -5.29 11.48
CA PRO A 232 10.15 -6.04 12.69
C PRO A 232 9.34 -5.25 13.72
N LEU A 233 9.42 -3.92 13.71
CA LEU A 233 8.59 -3.06 14.55
C LEU A 233 7.13 -3.14 14.13
N GLU A 234 6.83 -2.94 12.85
CA GLU A 234 5.47 -3.02 12.28
C GLU A 234 4.81 -4.39 12.49
N LEU A 235 5.59 -5.47 12.43
CA LEU A 235 5.07 -6.83 12.69
C LEU A 235 4.59 -7.03 14.13
N ARG A 236 4.99 -6.17 15.08
CA ARG A 236 4.64 -6.25 16.51
C ARG A 236 3.53 -5.29 16.91
N ILE A 237 3.21 -4.31 16.07
CA ILE A 237 2.20 -3.29 16.37
C ILE A 237 0.82 -3.79 15.92
N PRO A 238 -0.22 -3.70 16.78
CA PRO A 238 -1.57 -4.15 16.42
C PRO A 238 -2.20 -3.37 15.26
N ASN A 239 -1.92 -2.05 15.18
CA ASN A 239 -2.41 -1.17 14.13
C ASN A 239 -1.24 -0.49 13.41
N PRO A 240 -0.49 -1.23 12.55
CA PRO A 240 0.71 -0.72 11.92
C PRO A 240 0.40 0.38 10.91
N LEU A 241 1.40 1.24 10.62
CA LEU A 241 1.32 2.20 9.52
C LEU A 241 1.20 1.48 8.17
N VAL A 242 2.01 0.45 8.00
CA VAL A 242 1.99 -0.46 6.85
C VAL A 242 1.82 -1.88 7.38
N ASP A 243 0.70 -2.54 7.08
CA ASP A 243 0.55 -3.95 7.43
C ASP A 243 1.50 -4.80 6.59
N ILE A 244 2.63 -5.18 7.21
CA ILE A 244 3.68 -5.98 6.55
C ILE A 244 3.14 -7.37 6.17
N ARG A 245 2.18 -7.93 6.91
CA ARG A 245 1.60 -9.25 6.59
C ARG A 245 0.77 -9.18 5.32
N THR A 246 -0.07 -8.16 5.21
CA THR A 246 -0.84 -7.87 3.98
C THR A 246 0.10 -7.49 2.83
N ALA A 247 1.09 -6.63 3.07
CA ALA A 247 2.08 -6.21 2.08
C ALA A 247 2.97 -7.35 1.58
N ALA A 248 3.24 -8.38 2.41
CA ALA A 248 4.04 -9.56 2.08
C ALA A 248 3.26 -10.64 1.31
N GLN A 249 1.96 -10.49 1.08
CA GLN A 249 1.22 -11.41 0.24
C GLN A 249 1.83 -11.45 -1.17
N PRO A 250 2.02 -12.63 -1.79
CA PRO A 250 2.76 -12.74 -3.06
C PRO A 250 2.23 -11.84 -4.17
N ILE A 251 0.90 -11.70 -4.27
CA ILE A 251 0.27 -10.85 -5.29
C ILE A 251 0.51 -9.36 -5.00
N VAL A 252 0.51 -8.92 -3.74
CA VAL A 252 0.75 -7.53 -3.33
C VAL A 252 2.23 -7.18 -3.53
N VAL A 253 3.15 -8.08 -3.16
CA VAL A 253 4.59 -7.93 -3.43
C VAL A 253 4.83 -7.80 -4.93
N SER A 254 4.21 -8.66 -5.74
CA SER A 254 4.34 -8.61 -7.20
C SER A 254 3.80 -7.30 -7.76
N ALA A 255 2.59 -6.86 -7.35
CA ALA A 255 2.00 -5.59 -7.78
C ALA A 255 2.88 -4.38 -7.42
N ASN A 256 3.45 -4.37 -6.22
CA ASN A 256 4.35 -3.33 -5.74
C ASN A 256 5.68 -3.31 -6.51
N THR A 257 6.26 -4.47 -6.78
CA THR A 257 7.48 -4.61 -7.59
C THR A 257 7.24 -4.19 -9.05
N ILE A 258 6.10 -4.58 -9.61
CA ILE A 258 5.66 -4.14 -10.94
C ILE A 258 5.54 -2.62 -10.99
N SER A 259 4.95 -1.99 -9.97
CA SER A 259 4.84 -0.52 -9.88
C SER A 259 6.19 0.18 -9.91
N LEU A 260 7.19 -0.36 -9.22
CA LEU A 260 8.55 0.17 -9.23
C LEU A 260 9.13 0.14 -10.66
N PHE A 261 9.08 -1.00 -11.34
CA PHE A 261 9.60 -1.14 -12.71
C PHE A 261 8.79 -0.35 -13.75
N MET A 262 7.47 -0.27 -13.59
CA MET A 262 6.62 0.56 -14.45
C MET A 262 6.92 2.06 -14.27
N GLY A 263 7.16 2.50 -13.02
CA GLY A 263 7.60 3.87 -12.73
C GLY A 263 8.94 4.17 -13.38
N PHE A 264 9.88 3.22 -13.33
CA PHE A 264 11.17 3.32 -14.02
C PHE A 264 10.95 3.50 -15.53
N GLY A 265 10.21 2.61 -16.18
CA GLY A 265 9.95 2.69 -17.63
C GLY A 265 9.26 3.99 -18.03
N LEU A 266 8.17 4.38 -17.35
CA LEU A 266 7.48 5.63 -17.66
C LEU A 266 8.40 6.85 -17.63
N PHE A 267 9.25 6.94 -16.60
CA PHE A 267 10.16 8.09 -16.46
C PHE A 267 11.27 8.09 -17.51
N VAL A 268 11.82 6.92 -17.85
CA VAL A 268 12.77 6.79 -18.97
C VAL A 268 12.14 7.27 -20.27
N ASN A 269 10.87 6.91 -20.56
CA ASN A 269 10.19 7.38 -21.75
C ASN A 269 10.13 8.91 -21.82
N MET A 270 9.72 9.54 -20.74
CA MET A 270 9.61 10.99 -20.66
C MET A 270 10.98 11.66 -20.79
N LEU A 271 11.96 11.23 -19.99
CA LEU A 271 13.27 11.87 -19.90
C LEU A 271 14.09 11.69 -21.19
N VAL A 272 14.25 10.45 -21.67
CA VAL A 272 15.10 10.16 -22.83
C VAL A 272 14.49 10.68 -24.12
N SER A 273 13.16 10.61 -24.28
CA SER A 273 12.51 11.17 -25.47
C SER A 273 12.67 12.70 -25.54
N THR A 274 12.49 13.39 -24.41
CA THR A 274 12.68 14.84 -24.35
C THR A 274 14.14 15.22 -24.63
N GLN A 275 15.10 14.48 -24.07
CA GLN A 275 16.53 14.72 -24.33
C GLN A 275 16.91 14.49 -25.78
N LEU A 276 16.44 13.40 -26.43
CA LEU A 276 16.67 13.16 -27.86
C LEU A 276 16.17 14.32 -28.73
N LEU A 277 15.00 14.87 -28.41
CA LEU A 277 14.42 16.01 -29.12
C LEU A 277 15.23 17.29 -28.92
N GLN A 278 15.84 17.50 -27.74
CA GLN A 278 16.58 18.73 -27.41
C GLN A 278 18.08 18.66 -27.70
N THR A 279 18.68 17.46 -27.77
CA THR A 279 20.11 17.30 -28.07
C THR A 279 20.44 17.92 -29.41
N PRO A 280 21.51 18.71 -29.53
CA PRO A 280 21.92 19.35 -30.79
C PRO A 280 22.13 18.34 -31.93
N GLU A 281 21.87 18.77 -33.17
CA GLU A 281 22.02 17.93 -34.38
C GLU A 281 23.47 17.51 -34.65
N ASP A 282 24.43 18.32 -34.21
CA ASP A 282 25.87 18.02 -34.35
C ASP A 282 26.31 16.81 -33.52
N SER A 283 25.50 16.36 -32.58
CA SER A 283 25.69 15.08 -31.87
C SER A 283 25.53 13.85 -32.77
N GLY A 284 24.97 14.00 -33.97
CA GLY A 284 24.71 12.93 -34.95
C GLY A 284 23.42 12.10 -34.65
N TYR A 285 22.72 12.35 -33.57
CA TYR A 285 21.47 11.65 -33.19
C TYR A 285 20.38 12.57 -32.61
N GLY A 286 20.72 13.78 -32.19
CA GLY A 286 19.81 14.78 -31.64
C GLY A 286 18.96 15.46 -32.72
N MET A 287 17.86 16.07 -32.31
CA MET A 287 16.92 16.76 -33.21
C MET A 287 16.99 18.30 -33.09
N GLY A 288 17.81 18.86 -32.21
CA GLY A 288 18.05 20.30 -32.06
C GLY A 288 16.87 21.15 -31.66
N LEU A 289 15.79 20.58 -31.12
CA LEU A 289 14.59 21.33 -30.76
C LEU A 289 14.80 22.09 -29.45
N ASP A 290 14.20 23.27 -29.37
CA ASP A 290 14.07 23.97 -28.09
C ASP A 290 13.07 23.27 -27.13
N GLY A 291 13.05 23.70 -25.87
CA GLY A 291 12.20 23.09 -24.84
C GLY A 291 10.71 23.16 -25.15
N LEU A 292 10.24 24.24 -25.80
CA LEU A 292 8.83 24.42 -26.17
C LEU A 292 8.41 23.42 -27.26
N HIS A 293 9.18 23.36 -28.35
CA HIS A 293 8.89 22.46 -29.46
C HIS A 293 9.04 20.99 -29.04
N ALA A 294 10.06 20.65 -28.23
CA ALA A 294 10.19 19.30 -27.66
C ALA A 294 8.97 18.93 -26.80
N GLY A 295 8.48 19.84 -25.96
CA GLY A 295 7.26 19.65 -25.17
C GLY A 295 6.01 19.45 -26.03
N LEU A 296 5.85 20.25 -27.09
CA LEU A 296 4.73 20.11 -28.03
C LEU A 296 4.76 18.77 -28.78
N TRP A 297 5.93 18.29 -29.21
CA TRP A 297 6.06 16.99 -29.83
C TRP A 297 5.83 15.81 -28.85
N MET A 298 5.98 16.01 -27.55
CA MET A 298 5.64 15.02 -26.53
C MET A 298 4.15 15.05 -26.13
N ALA A 299 3.41 16.10 -26.47
CA ALA A 299 1.97 16.22 -26.15
C ALA A 299 1.10 15.05 -26.65
N PRO A 300 1.33 14.45 -27.86
CA PRO A 300 0.58 13.28 -28.31
C PRO A 300 0.63 12.11 -27.34
N SER A 301 1.75 11.90 -26.63
CA SER A 301 1.88 10.83 -25.62
C SER A 301 0.97 11.09 -24.41
N ALA A 302 0.92 12.33 -23.92
CA ALA A 302 0.03 12.69 -22.80
C ALA A 302 -1.45 12.58 -23.18
N VAL A 303 -1.82 13.04 -24.40
CA VAL A 303 -3.17 12.93 -24.94
C VAL A 303 -3.56 11.46 -25.11
N ALA A 304 -2.66 10.63 -25.65
CA ALA A 304 -2.89 9.19 -25.82
C ALA A 304 -3.17 8.49 -24.47
N PHE A 305 -2.42 8.84 -23.42
CA PHE A 305 -2.67 8.28 -22.09
C PHE A 305 -4.09 8.60 -21.58
N GLY A 306 -4.52 9.85 -21.72
CA GLY A 306 -5.85 10.29 -21.31
C GLY A 306 -6.98 9.63 -22.10
N LEU A 307 -6.84 9.59 -23.44
CA LEU A 307 -7.83 8.98 -24.31
C LEU A 307 -7.93 7.46 -24.17
N LEU A 308 -6.85 6.80 -23.79
CA LEU A 308 -6.83 5.35 -23.58
C LEU A 308 -7.37 4.92 -22.22
N ALA A 309 -7.58 5.82 -21.26
CA ALA A 309 -8.05 5.47 -19.93
C ALA A 309 -9.39 4.70 -19.93
N PRO A 310 -10.43 5.09 -20.70
CA PRO A 310 -11.67 4.32 -20.77
C PRO A 310 -11.43 2.90 -21.35
N PHE A 311 -10.57 2.78 -22.37
CA PHE A 311 -10.20 1.50 -22.96
C PHE A 311 -9.43 0.62 -21.96
N ALA A 312 -8.46 1.17 -21.25
CA ALA A 312 -7.71 0.47 -20.22
C ALA A 312 -8.61 -0.02 -19.07
N GLY A 313 -9.56 0.82 -18.64
CA GLY A 313 -10.58 0.43 -17.67
C GLY A 313 -11.50 -0.68 -18.18
N TRP A 314 -11.91 -0.63 -19.45
CA TRP A 314 -12.70 -1.70 -20.09
C TRP A 314 -11.91 -3.01 -20.16
N VAL A 315 -10.65 -2.99 -20.59
CA VAL A 315 -9.76 -4.17 -20.62
C VAL A 315 -9.64 -4.79 -19.23
N THR A 316 -9.36 -3.96 -18.22
CA THR A 316 -9.23 -4.40 -16.83
C THR A 316 -10.52 -5.03 -16.30
N ARG A 317 -11.67 -4.44 -16.62
CA ARG A 317 -12.99 -4.99 -16.26
C ARG A 317 -13.29 -6.31 -16.96
N ARG A 318 -13.06 -6.38 -18.28
CA ARG A 318 -13.46 -7.52 -19.13
C ARG A 318 -12.53 -8.71 -18.99
N PHE A 319 -11.23 -8.49 -18.92
CA PHE A 319 -10.20 -9.53 -18.97
C PHE A 319 -9.39 -9.67 -17.67
N GLY A 320 -9.58 -8.77 -16.73
CA GLY A 320 -8.90 -8.74 -15.45
C GLY A 320 -7.63 -7.91 -15.45
N PRO A 321 -7.22 -7.45 -14.23
CA PRO A 321 -6.03 -6.63 -14.07
C PRO A 321 -4.74 -7.38 -14.44
N GLU A 322 -4.67 -8.69 -14.23
CA GLU A 322 -3.49 -9.51 -14.52
C GLU A 322 -3.14 -9.48 -16.01
N LEU A 323 -4.15 -9.67 -16.89
CA LEU A 323 -3.93 -9.61 -18.33
C LEU A 323 -3.56 -8.20 -18.79
N ALA A 324 -4.22 -7.17 -18.27
CA ALA A 324 -3.91 -5.78 -18.62
C ALA A 324 -2.46 -5.41 -18.27
N ILE A 325 -1.95 -5.86 -17.11
CA ILE A 325 -0.55 -5.67 -16.70
C ILE A 325 0.41 -6.45 -17.60
N ALA A 326 0.14 -7.71 -17.88
CA ALA A 326 0.98 -8.55 -18.73
C ALA A 326 1.12 -7.97 -20.14
N VAL A 327 -0.01 -7.59 -20.76
CA VAL A 327 -0.04 -6.99 -22.11
C VAL A 327 0.63 -5.61 -22.09
N GLY A 328 0.32 -4.77 -21.10
CA GLY A 328 0.91 -3.44 -20.96
C GLY A 328 2.43 -3.49 -20.82
N GLY A 329 2.95 -4.34 -19.94
CA GLY A 329 4.39 -4.54 -19.75
C GLY A 329 5.09 -5.10 -21.00
N SER A 330 4.44 -6.02 -21.72
CA SER A 330 4.96 -6.58 -22.97
C SER A 330 5.04 -5.52 -24.08
N ILE A 331 4.02 -4.68 -24.23
CA ILE A 331 4.00 -3.56 -25.19
C ILE A 331 5.14 -2.59 -24.87
N MET A 332 5.33 -2.22 -23.61
CA MET A 332 6.41 -1.33 -23.19
C MET A 332 7.79 -1.94 -23.53
N ALA A 333 8.01 -3.20 -23.16
CA ALA A 333 9.28 -3.90 -23.41
C ALA A 333 9.60 -3.96 -24.91
N ALA A 334 8.63 -4.37 -25.73
CA ALA A 334 8.79 -4.43 -27.18
C ALA A 334 9.06 -3.05 -27.78
N SER A 335 8.32 -2.01 -27.33
CA SER A 335 8.53 -0.65 -27.82
C SER A 335 9.93 -0.12 -27.52
N TYR A 336 10.44 -0.35 -26.30
CA TYR A 336 11.80 0.06 -25.96
C TYR A 336 12.87 -0.62 -26.81
N LEU A 337 12.73 -1.93 -27.06
CA LEU A 337 13.67 -2.66 -27.95
C LEU A 337 13.63 -2.13 -29.37
N VAL A 338 12.42 -1.86 -29.90
CA VAL A 338 12.24 -1.31 -31.26
C VAL A 338 12.81 0.11 -31.36
N ARG A 339 12.74 0.91 -30.31
CA ARG A 339 13.28 2.28 -30.29
C ARG A 339 14.80 2.33 -30.32
N VAL A 340 15.51 1.29 -29.89
CA VAL A 340 16.97 1.25 -29.98
C VAL A 340 17.48 1.54 -31.42
N PRO A 341 17.00 0.87 -32.47
CA PRO A 341 17.42 1.19 -33.84
C PRO A 341 16.58 2.28 -34.52
N LEU A 342 15.39 2.65 -34.00
CA LEU A 342 14.43 3.47 -34.73
C LEU A 342 14.17 4.86 -34.10
N SER A 343 15.13 5.44 -33.37
CA SER A 343 14.97 6.79 -32.80
C SER A 343 15.65 7.91 -33.64
N GLY A 344 15.88 7.70 -34.91
CA GLY A 344 16.59 8.63 -35.79
C GLY A 344 15.75 9.74 -36.41
N SER A 345 14.48 9.91 -36.00
CA SER A 345 13.62 11.00 -36.45
C SER A 345 12.60 11.42 -35.38
N ILE A 346 12.12 12.67 -35.44
CA ILE A 346 11.11 13.20 -34.51
C ILE A 346 9.86 12.29 -34.52
N GLY A 347 9.38 11.90 -35.72
CA GLY A 347 8.22 11.03 -35.86
C GLY A 347 8.39 9.66 -35.18
N ALA A 348 9.57 9.04 -35.33
CA ALA A 348 9.88 7.76 -34.71
C ALA A 348 9.95 7.87 -33.17
N ILE A 349 10.56 8.95 -32.64
CA ILE A 349 10.62 9.22 -31.21
C ILE A 349 9.20 9.38 -30.62
N VAL A 350 8.36 10.16 -31.28
CA VAL A 350 6.98 10.43 -30.83
C VAL A 350 6.12 9.17 -30.89
N VAL A 351 6.14 8.44 -32.02
CA VAL A 351 5.39 7.19 -32.18
C VAL A 351 5.85 6.14 -31.13
N GLY A 352 7.15 5.97 -30.97
CA GLY A 352 7.70 5.07 -29.95
C GLY A 352 7.26 5.47 -28.53
N SER A 353 7.26 6.77 -28.22
CA SER A 353 6.78 7.30 -26.94
C SER A 353 5.28 7.04 -26.73
N VAL A 354 4.46 7.21 -27.76
CA VAL A 354 3.01 6.90 -27.70
C VAL A 354 2.81 5.40 -27.44
N VAL A 355 3.54 4.51 -28.11
CA VAL A 355 3.40 3.06 -27.90
C VAL A 355 3.78 2.65 -26.47
N VAL A 356 4.87 3.20 -25.91
CA VAL A 356 5.21 3.00 -24.49
C VAL A 356 4.07 3.48 -23.60
N THR A 357 3.48 4.62 -23.93
CA THR A 357 2.37 5.20 -23.17
C THR A 357 1.11 4.33 -23.21
N VAL A 358 0.79 3.68 -24.34
CA VAL A 358 -0.29 2.69 -24.43
C VAL A 358 -0.08 1.55 -23.43
N GLY A 359 1.11 0.95 -23.42
CA GLY A 359 1.46 -0.10 -22.46
C GLY A 359 1.37 0.37 -21.00
N THR A 360 1.87 1.59 -20.75
CA THR A 360 1.80 2.20 -19.41
C THR A 360 0.35 2.43 -18.97
N ALA A 361 -0.53 2.93 -19.83
CA ALA A 361 -1.93 3.19 -19.50
C ALA A 361 -2.66 1.91 -19.07
N LEU A 362 -2.43 0.80 -19.78
CA LEU A 362 -3.00 -0.51 -19.45
C LEU A 362 -2.53 -0.98 -18.07
N ALA A 363 -1.23 -1.02 -17.82
CA ALA A 363 -0.68 -1.53 -16.57
C ALA A 363 -1.02 -0.62 -15.38
N TYR A 364 -0.94 0.69 -15.55
CA TYR A 364 -1.15 1.68 -14.50
C TYR A 364 -2.59 1.74 -13.98
N SER A 365 -3.57 1.55 -14.88
CA SER A 365 -4.99 1.48 -14.49
C SER A 365 -5.33 0.17 -13.79
N ALA A 366 -4.61 -0.91 -14.10
CA ALA A 366 -4.88 -2.23 -13.57
C ALA A 366 -4.27 -2.48 -12.18
N LEU A 367 -3.09 -1.90 -11.88
CA LEU A 367 -2.36 -2.12 -10.61
C LEU A 367 -3.17 -1.78 -9.36
N PRO A 368 -3.82 -0.60 -9.24
CA PRO A 368 -4.65 -0.33 -8.07
C PRO A 368 -5.83 -1.29 -7.94
N THR A 369 -6.43 -1.70 -9.06
CA THR A 369 -7.52 -2.68 -9.07
C THR A 369 -7.05 -4.04 -8.57
N LEU A 370 -5.85 -4.49 -8.97
CA LEU A 370 -5.24 -5.72 -8.49
C LEU A 370 -5.00 -5.67 -6.97
N ILE A 371 -4.46 -4.57 -6.47
CA ILE A 371 -4.21 -4.38 -5.03
C ILE A 371 -5.52 -4.37 -4.25
N MET A 372 -6.51 -3.61 -4.71
CA MET A 372 -7.81 -3.54 -4.04
C MET A 372 -8.52 -4.88 -3.89
N ARG A 373 -8.31 -5.81 -4.83
CA ARG A 373 -8.84 -7.18 -4.74
C ARG A 373 -8.09 -8.06 -3.75
N SER A 374 -6.88 -7.65 -3.35
CA SER A 374 -5.96 -8.46 -2.55
C SER A 374 -5.81 -7.96 -1.12
N VAL A 375 -6.45 -6.84 -0.77
CA VAL A 375 -6.37 -6.23 0.57
C VAL A 375 -7.76 -5.96 1.13
N PRO A 376 -7.92 -5.97 2.48
CA PRO A 376 -9.17 -5.59 3.12
C PRO A 376 -9.66 -4.21 2.67
N VAL A 377 -10.97 -4.02 2.60
CA VAL A 377 -11.57 -2.74 2.20
C VAL A 377 -11.13 -1.58 3.12
N THR A 378 -10.87 -1.89 4.40
CA THR A 378 -10.42 -0.94 5.42
C THR A 378 -8.97 -0.48 5.25
N GLU A 379 -8.17 -1.12 4.38
CA GLU A 379 -6.74 -0.81 4.15
C GLU A 379 -6.45 -0.35 2.72
N THR A 380 -7.48 -0.03 1.96
CA THR A 380 -7.37 0.28 0.53
C THR A 380 -6.48 1.49 0.24
N ALA A 381 -6.61 2.59 1.00
CA ALA A 381 -5.81 3.78 0.78
C ALA A 381 -4.34 3.53 1.17
N ALA A 382 -4.08 2.86 2.30
CA ALA A 382 -2.73 2.54 2.75
C ALA A 382 -1.98 1.65 1.74
N ALA A 383 -2.62 0.59 1.22
CA ALA A 383 -2.03 -0.31 0.24
C ALA A 383 -1.74 0.37 -1.11
N ASN A 384 -2.67 1.19 -1.61
CA ASN A 384 -2.43 1.99 -2.82
C ASN A 384 -1.40 3.12 -2.58
N GLY A 385 -1.32 3.65 -1.36
CA GLY A 385 -0.28 4.58 -0.93
C GLY A 385 1.11 3.97 -1.03
N LEU A 386 1.30 2.75 -0.50
CA LEU A 386 2.54 1.99 -0.63
C LEU A 386 2.91 1.72 -2.09
N ASN A 387 1.94 1.34 -2.91
CA ASN A 387 2.12 1.13 -4.35
C ASN A 387 2.59 2.42 -5.06
N THR A 388 1.98 3.56 -4.73
CA THR A 388 2.37 4.86 -5.26
C THR A 388 3.78 5.27 -4.80
N LEU A 389 4.15 4.97 -3.55
CA LEU A 389 5.51 5.16 -3.04
C LEU A 389 6.54 4.37 -3.86
N LEU A 390 6.33 3.06 -4.07
CA LEU A 390 7.26 2.22 -4.83
C LEU A 390 7.38 2.67 -6.29
N ARG A 391 6.31 3.15 -6.88
CA ARG A 391 6.35 3.79 -8.19
C ARG A 391 7.23 5.04 -8.21
N SER A 392 7.14 5.88 -7.17
CA SER A 392 7.98 7.07 -7.03
C SER A 392 9.46 6.71 -6.84
N VAL A 393 9.75 5.63 -6.10
CA VAL A 393 11.11 5.07 -6.01
C VAL A 393 11.61 4.65 -7.39
N GLY A 394 10.75 3.98 -8.18
CA GLY A 394 11.08 3.59 -9.56
C GLY A 394 11.42 4.79 -10.45
N THR A 395 10.63 5.87 -10.41
CA THR A 395 10.90 7.10 -11.17
C THR A 395 12.21 7.77 -10.74
N SER A 396 12.46 7.84 -9.44
CA SER A 396 13.71 8.41 -8.90
C SER A 396 14.93 7.59 -9.29
N THR A 397 14.82 6.27 -9.25
CA THR A 397 15.87 5.34 -9.69
C THR A 397 16.17 5.50 -11.19
N ALA A 398 15.11 5.65 -12.01
CA ALA A 398 15.27 5.88 -13.45
C ALA A 398 16.03 7.17 -13.74
N SER A 399 15.71 8.26 -13.03
CA SER A 399 16.41 9.54 -13.13
C SER A 399 17.90 9.39 -12.82
N ALA A 400 18.22 8.76 -11.68
CA ALA A 400 19.58 8.59 -11.22
C ALA A 400 20.41 7.67 -12.13
N VAL A 401 19.85 6.55 -12.56
CA VAL A 401 20.51 5.60 -13.47
C VAL A 401 20.75 6.23 -14.83
N THR A 402 19.77 6.94 -15.39
CA THR A 402 19.91 7.64 -16.67
C THR A 402 21.00 8.71 -16.58
N ALA A 403 21.00 9.53 -15.53
CA ALA A 403 21.99 10.57 -15.31
C ALA A 403 23.42 9.97 -15.19
N ALA A 404 23.57 8.86 -14.46
CA ALA A 404 24.86 8.18 -14.30
C ALA A 404 25.38 7.62 -15.62
N ILE A 405 24.54 6.97 -16.43
CA ILE A 405 24.89 6.42 -17.75
C ILE A 405 25.27 7.55 -18.71
N PHE A 406 24.51 8.64 -18.73
CA PHE A 406 24.78 9.78 -19.61
C PHE A 406 26.07 10.52 -19.22
N ALA A 407 26.34 10.70 -17.92
CA ALA A 407 27.59 11.27 -17.44
C ALA A 407 28.81 10.40 -17.85
N ALA A 408 28.69 9.07 -17.73
CA ALA A 408 29.73 8.15 -18.17
C ALA A 408 29.95 8.22 -19.70
N GLY A 409 28.86 8.26 -20.48
CA GLY A 409 28.95 8.39 -21.94
C GLY A 409 29.52 9.73 -22.39
N ALA A 410 29.16 10.84 -21.75
CA ALA A 410 29.69 12.17 -22.05
C ALA A 410 31.20 12.30 -21.75
N SER A 411 31.69 11.61 -20.72
CA SER A 411 33.12 11.63 -20.37
C SER A 411 34.01 10.93 -21.40
N THR A 412 33.45 10.07 -22.26
CA THR A 412 34.16 9.34 -23.32
C THR A 412 33.94 9.93 -24.70
N ALA A 413 32.95 10.81 -24.87
CA ALA A 413 32.58 11.40 -26.15
C ALA A 413 33.38 12.70 -26.41
N THR A 414 33.82 12.90 -27.66
CA THR A 414 34.51 14.12 -28.12
C THR A 414 33.59 15.34 -28.19
N SER A 415 32.28 15.13 -28.28
CA SER A 415 31.25 16.18 -28.39
C SER A 415 30.79 16.76 -27.06
N GLY A 416 31.21 16.17 -25.91
CA GLY A 416 30.72 16.56 -24.58
C GLY A 416 29.23 16.18 -24.28
N HIS A 417 28.55 15.53 -25.23
CA HIS A 417 27.23 14.94 -25.09
C HIS A 417 27.34 13.42 -24.93
N ALA A 418 26.40 12.79 -24.24
CA ALA A 418 26.34 11.33 -24.15
C ALA A 418 26.26 10.72 -25.56
N ASP A 419 26.98 9.62 -25.80
CA ASP A 419 26.89 8.91 -27.06
C ASP A 419 25.53 8.17 -27.20
N TYR A 420 25.15 7.81 -28.44
CA TYR A 420 23.91 7.07 -28.69
C TYR A 420 23.89 5.70 -27.99
N GLY A 421 25.08 5.10 -27.74
CA GLY A 421 25.21 3.87 -26.96
C GLY A 421 24.65 4.00 -25.55
N SER A 422 24.82 5.14 -24.90
CA SER A 422 24.26 5.44 -23.58
C SER A 422 22.73 5.45 -23.61
N ILE A 423 22.13 6.02 -24.67
CA ILE A 423 20.68 6.01 -24.87
C ILE A 423 20.17 4.58 -25.08
N ALA A 424 20.86 3.80 -25.91
CA ALA A 424 20.53 2.40 -26.15
C ALA A 424 20.56 1.56 -24.86
N ILE A 425 21.58 1.76 -24.02
CA ILE A 425 21.68 1.08 -22.71
C ILE A 425 20.45 1.41 -21.84
N VAL A 426 20.06 2.68 -21.75
CA VAL A 426 18.88 3.09 -20.94
C VAL A 426 17.59 2.49 -21.50
N TYR A 427 17.41 2.43 -22.82
CA TYR A 427 16.26 1.76 -23.44
C TYR A 427 16.24 0.27 -23.17
N VAL A 428 17.38 -0.42 -23.25
CA VAL A 428 17.48 -1.85 -22.91
C VAL A 428 17.14 -2.11 -21.45
N LEU A 429 17.62 -1.28 -20.52
CA LEU A 429 17.26 -1.38 -19.10
C LEU A 429 15.76 -1.17 -18.88
N ALA A 430 15.14 -0.20 -19.56
CA ALA A 430 13.70 0.02 -19.50
C ALA A 430 12.90 -1.14 -20.12
N ALA A 431 13.42 -1.75 -21.20
CA ALA A 431 12.83 -2.95 -21.78
C ALA A 431 12.87 -4.14 -20.80
N ILE A 432 14.02 -4.36 -20.15
CA ILE A 432 14.19 -5.42 -19.14
C ILE A 432 13.24 -5.19 -17.96
N ALA A 433 13.18 -3.98 -17.42
CA ALA A 433 12.27 -3.63 -16.32
C ALA A 433 10.79 -3.89 -16.69
N SER A 434 10.39 -3.51 -17.90
CA SER A 434 9.03 -3.74 -18.42
C SER A 434 8.76 -5.23 -18.66
N ALA A 435 9.73 -5.99 -19.16
CA ALA A 435 9.61 -7.44 -19.34
C ALA A 435 9.52 -8.18 -18.00
N ILE A 436 10.29 -7.77 -16.99
CA ILE A 436 10.18 -8.30 -15.62
C ILE A 436 8.77 -8.04 -15.07
N SER A 437 8.22 -6.84 -15.29
CA SER A 437 6.85 -6.51 -14.88
C SER A 437 5.81 -7.43 -15.52
N ALA A 438 5.94 -7.70 -16.82
CA ALA A 438 5.07 -8.65 -17.51
C ALA A 438 5.26 -10.09 -17.01
N ALA A 439 6.48 -10.50 -16.70
CA ALA A 439 6.78 -11.85 -16.22
C ALA A 439 6.25 -12.11 -14.79
N LEU A 440 6.38 -11.14 -13.89
CA LEU A 440 5.96 -11.26 -12.49
C LEU A 440 4.45 -11.51 -12.32
N ILE A 441 3.62 -11.07 -13.27
CA ILE A 441 2.17 -11.26 -13.19
C ILE A 441 1.69 -12.59 -13.82
N VAL A 442 2.52 -13.26 -14.63
CA VAL A 442 2.14 -14.49 -15.34
C VAL A 442 1.65 -15.63 -14.43
N PRO A 443 2.27 -15.90 -13.27
CA PRO A 443 1.79 -16.94 -12.36
C PRO A 443 0.33 -16.71 -11.92
N PHE A 444 -0.03 -15.46 -11.59
CA PHE A 444 -1.36 -15.09 -11.14
C PHE A 444 -2.39 -15.13 -12.29
N LEU A 445 -1.96 -14.77 -13.51
CA LEU A 445 -2.77 -14.93 -14.71
C LEU A 445 -3.12 -16.39 -14.96
N ARG A 446 -2.16 -17.31 -14.81
CA ARG A 446 -2.36 -18.75 -14.95
C ARG A 446 -3.25 -19.33 -13.86
N GLN A 447 -3.06 -18.92 -12.61
CA GLN A 447 -3.93 -19.33 -11.49
C GLN A 447 -5.37 -18.94 -11.75
N ARG A 448 -5.59 -17.68 -12.15
CA ARG A 448 -6.93 -17.19 -12.50
C ARG A 448 -7.55 -17.97 -13.67
N ALA A 449 -6.78 -18.24 -14.73
CA ALA A 449 -7.27 -19.02 -15.87
C ALA A 449 -7.68 -20.44 -15.43
N ALA A 450 -6.88 -21.09 -14.59
CA ALA A 450 -7.19 -22.40 -14.04
C ALA A 450 -8.44 -22.39 -13.13
N GLU A 451 -8.64 -21.35 -12.33
CA GLU A 451 -9.83 -21.17 -11.49
C GLU A 451 -11.11 -20.99 -12.33
N VAL A 452 -11.03 -20.20 -13.40
CA VAL A 452 -12.16 -20.01 -14.34
C VAL A 452 -12.47 -21.31 -15.09
N GLU A 453 -11.46 -22.05 -15.52
CA GLU A 453 -11.65 -23.33 -16.22
C GLU A 453 -12.21 -24.42 -15.29
N ALA A 454 -11.78 -24.46 -14.03
CA ALA A 454 -12.26 -25.40 -13.03
C ALA A 454 -13.71 -25.13 -12.57
N ARG A 455 -14.24 -23.93 -12.79
CA ARG A 455 -15.56 -23.49 -12.32
C ARG A 455 -16.26 -22.60 -13.35
N PRO A 456 -16.71 -23.13 -14.48
CA PRO A 456 -17.33 -22.35 -15.56
C PRO A 456 -18.65 -21.66 -15.13
N ASP A 457 -19.34 -22.18 -14.10
CA ASP A 457 -20.66 -21.69 -13.64
C ASP A 457 -20.60 -20.77 -12.40
N VAL A 458 -19.42 -20.51 -11.86
CA VAL A 458 -19.26 -19.59 -10.72
C VAL A 458 -18.83 -18.24 -11.25
N GLU A 459 -19.80 -17.36 -11.42
CA GLU A 459 -19.55 -15.92 -11.56
C GLU A 459 -18.58 -15.50 -10.44
N GLU A 460 -17.43 -14.95 -10.82
CA GLU A 460 -16.35 -14.53 -9.91
C GLU A 460 -16.97 -13.71 -8.78
N GLN A 461 -17.01 -14.24 -7.56
CA GLN A 461 -17.51 -13.51 -6.38
C GLN A 461 -16.56 -12.34 -6.14
N ARG A 462 -16.87 -11.21 -6.77
CA ARG A 462 -16.12 -9.98 -6.59
C ARG A 462 -16.35 -9.49 -5.17
N ALA A 463 -15.28 -9.23 -4.42
CA ALA A 463 -15.32 -8.58 -3.11
C ALA A 463 -15.64 -7.08 -3.28
N ASP A 464 -16.81 -6.78 -3.80
CA ASP A 464 -17.13 -5.49 -4.37
C ASP A 464 -18.31 -4.79 -3.65
N HIS A 465 -19.07 -5.53 -2.84
CA HIS A 465 -20.20 -4.99 -2.09
C HIS A 465 -19.78 -4.73 -0.66
N VAL A 466 -19.68 -3.46 -0.26
CA VAL A 466 -19.34 -3.12 1.13
C VAL A 466 -20.59 -3.22 1.99
N VAL A 467 -20.50 -4.04 3.04
CA VAL A 467 -21.54 -4.20 4.05
C VAL A 467 -21.03 -3.77 5.42
N HIS A 468 -21.95 -3.29 6.25
CA HIS A 468 -21.68 -2.80 7.59
C HIS A 468 -22.42 -3.65 8.60
N GLY A 469 -21.77 -3.92 9.72
CA GLY A 469 -22.36 -4.66 10.82
C GLY A 469 -21.80 -4.22 12.16
N ARG A 470 -22.35 -4.82 13.22
CA ARG A 470 -21.92 -4.58 14.59
C ARG A 470 -21.71 -5.90 15.32
N VAL A 471 -20.71 -5.93 16.20
CA VAL A 471 -20.48 -7.03 17.13
C VAL A 471 -20.76 -6.53 18.55
N THR A 472 -21.62 -7.25 19.25
CA THR A 472 -21.99 -6.93 20.64
C THR A 472 -21.83 -8.17 21.52
N ASP A 473 -21.83 -7.98 22.81
CA ASP A 473 -22.01 -9.06 23.77
C ASP A 473 -23.50 -9.36 24.04
N VAL A 474 -23.77 -10.26 24.98
CA VAL A 474 -25.13 -10.66 25.38
C VAL A 474 -25.89 -9.54 26.12
N ALA A 475 -25.18 -8.58 26.70
CA ALA A 475 -25.76 -7.42 27.37
C ALA A 475 -26.09 -6.29 26.38
N GLY A 476 -25.60 -6.40 25.14
CA GLY A 476 -25.71 -5.39 24.08
C GLY A 476 -24.56 -4.40 24.06
N ASP A 477 -23.52 -4.62 24.89
CA ASP A 477 -22.33 -3.79 24.91
C ASP A 477 -21.43 -4.09 23.71
N ALA A 478 -20.72 -3.07 23.21
CA ALA A 478 -19.89 -3.17 22.02
C ALA A 478 -18.63 -4.03 22.26
N VAL A 479 -18.33 -4.96 21.37
CA VAL A 479 -17.09 -5.73 21.38
C VAL A 479 -16.11 -5.16 20.37
N GLY A 480 -15.14 -4.36 20.85
CA GLY A 480 -14.08 -3.79 20.03
C GLY A 480 -12.92 -4.77 19.81
N GLY A 481 -12.25 -4.67 18.64
CA GLY A 481 -11.11 -5.50 18.29
C GLY A 481 -11.46 -6.94 17.88
N ALA A 482 -12.74 -7.27 17.69
CA ALA A 482 -13.17 -8.54 17.13
C ALA A 482 -12.79 -8.62 15.64
N VAL A 483 -12.37 -9.79 15.18
CA VAL A 483 -12.07 -10.07 13.77
C VAL A 483 -13.33 -10.66 13.13
N VAL A 484 -13.83 -10.01 12.10
CA VAL A 484 -14.94 -10.47 11.28
C VAL A 484 -14.39 -10.93 9.95
N THR A 485 -14.52 -12.21 9.63
CA THR A 485 -14.07 -12.82 8.36
C THR A 485 -15.29 -13.20 7.53
N VAL A 486 -15.27 -12.85 6.24
CA VAL A 486 -16.31 -13.21 5.28
C VAL A 486 -15.80 -14.31 4.37
N LEU A 487 -16.57 -15.37 4.28
CA LEU A 487 -16.32 -16.49 3.40
C LEU A 487 -17.45 -16.60 2.36
N GLY A 488 -17.08 -16.89 1.13
CA GLY A 488 -18.02 -17.18 0.04
C GLY A 488 -18.76 -18.51 0.23
N GLY A 489 -19.75 -18.77 -0.59
CA GLY A 489 -20.62 -19.94 -0.47
C GLY A 489 -19.94 -21.31 -0.46
N GLN A 490 -18.69 -21.39 -0.91
CA GLN A 490 -17.85 -22.61 -0.89
C GLN A 490 -16.66 -22.54 0.09
N GLY A 491 -16.69 -21.58 1.04
CA GLY A 491 -15.65 -21.42 2.04
C GLY A 491 -14.40 -20.66 1.54
N SER A 492 -14.44 -20.07 0.34
CA SER A 492 -13.37 -19.19 -0.14
C SER A 492 -13.34 -17.90 0.68
N HIS A 493 -12.16 -17.46 1.09
CA HIS A 493 -11.99 -16.19 1.78
C HIS A 493 -12.33 -15.03 0.85
N VAL A 494 -13.15 -14.08 1.31
CA VAL A 494 -13.58 -12.90 0.55
C VAL A 494 -12.93 -11.64 1.12
N ASP A 495 -13.17 -11.33 2.40
CA ASP A 495 -12.61 -10.16 3.10
C ASP A 495 -12.61 -10.36 4.61
N TRP A 496 -11.97 -9.45 5.35
CA TRP A 496 -11.98 -9.43 6.81
C TRP A 496 -11.77 -8.02 7.36
N ALA A 497 -12.22 -7.75 8.57
CA ALA A 497 -12.02 -6.47 9.26
C ALA A 497 -11.97 -6.65 10.77
N HIS A 498 -11.40 -5.66 11.47
CA HIS A 498 -11.54 -5.52 12.92
C HIS A 498 -12.73 -4.61 13.25
N THR A 499 -13.41 -4.91 14.36
CA THR A 499 -14.41 -3.99 14.92
C THR A 499 -13.73 -2.81 15.62
N ASP A 500 -14.34 -1.64 15.54
CA ASP A 500 -13.92 -0.45 16.29
C ASP A 500 -14.35 -0.50 17.77
N SER A 501 -14.10 0.56 18.54
CA SER A 501 -14.49 0.65 19.95
C SER A 501 -16.01 0.68 20.17
N ALA A 502 -16.81 0.98 19.14
CA ALA A 502 -18.27 0.90 19.15
C ALA A 502 -18.79 -0.45 18.66
N GLY A 503 -17.88 -1.41 18.36
CA GLY A 503 -18.21 -2.72 17.84
C GLY A 503 -18.59 -2.72 16.35
N ASP A 504 -18.49 -1.59 15.66
CA ASP A 504 -18.87 -1.48 14.25
C ASP A 504 -17.73 -1.98 13.34
N TYR A 505 -18.10 -2.62 12.21
CA TYR A 505 -17.17 -3.10 11.19
C TYR A 505 -17.71 -2.88 9.79
N SER A 506 -16.78 -2.86 8.81
CA SER A 506 -17.09 -2.82 7.38
C SER A 506 -16.28 -3.88 6.68
N VAL A 507 -16.91 -4.71 5.85
CA VAL A 507 -16.27 -5.75 5.04
C VAL A 507 -16.84 -5.75 3.63
N ALA A 508 -16.02 -6.17 2.67
CA ALA A 508 -16.48 -6.41 1.30
C ALA A 508 -17.09 -7.81 1.17
N THR A 509 -18.08 -7.94 0.30
CA THR A 509 -18.74 -9.22 -0.02
C THR A 509 -18.82 -9.41 -1.53
N GLY A 510 -18.98 -10.62 -1.98
CA GLY A 510 -19.05 -10.97 -3.42
C GLY A 510 -20.42 -10.72 -4.08
N GLY A 511 -21.14 -9.68 -3.66
CA GLY A 511 -22.47 -9.34 -4.18
C GLY A 511 -23.61 -9.63 -3.19
N PRO A 512 -24.87 -9.38 -3.58
CA PRO A 512 -26.05 -9.55 -2.72
C PRO A 512 -26.49 -11.03 -2.62
N ILE A 513 -25.57 -11.91 -2.25
CA ILE A 513 -25.78 -13.34 -2.08
C ILE A 513 -25.50 -13.75 -0.64
N ARG A 514 -25.77 -15.01 -0.34
CA ARG A 514 -25.54 -15.59 0.98
C ARG A 514 -24.06 -15.82 1.25
N HIS A 515 -23.53 -15.20 2.32
CA HIS A 515 -22.14 -15.34 2.77
C HIS A 515 -22.07 -15.93 4.17
N LEU A 516 -20.98 -16.65 4.47
CA LEU A 516 -20.67 -17.12 5.81
C LEU A 516 -19.77 -16.08 6.50
N PHE A 517 -20.25 -15.54 7.61
CA PHE A 517 -19.48 -14.68 8.49
C PHE A 517 -18.93 -15.49 9.65
N VAL A 518 -17.67 -15.29 9.97
CA VAL A 518 -17.01 -15.87 11.15
C VAL A 518 -16.47 -14.72 11.98
N VAL A 519 -16.90 -14.64 13.24
CA VAL A 519 -16.49 -13.58 14.17
C VAL A 519 -15.71 -14.19 15.31
N THR A 520 -14.51 -13.67 15.56
CA THR A 520 -13.62 -14.12 16.65
C THR A 520 -13.08 -12.92 17.42
N ALA A 521 -12.95 -13.04 18.74
CA ALA A 521 -12.31 -12.05 19.58
C ALA A 521 -11.59 -12.71 20.76
N PRO A 522 -10.48 -12.14 21.27
CA PRO A 522 -9.79 -12.66 22.46
C PRO A 522 -10.71 -12.67 23.67
N GLY A 523 -10.81 -13.80 24.36
CA GLY A 523 -11.71 -13.96 25.52
C GLY A 523 -13.18 -14.29 25.18
N TRP A 524 -13.54 -14.34 23.90
CA TRP A 524 -14.90 -14.61 23.45
C TRP A 524 -15.01 -15.94 22.70
N ALA A 525 -16.14 -16.59 22.77
CA ALA A 525 -16.46 -17.76 21.97
C ALA A 525 -16.67 -17.35 20.50
N PRO A 526 -16.05 -18.02 19.52
CA PRO A 526 -16.26 -17.69 18.11
C PRO A 526 -17.71 -17.95 17.70
N VAL A 527 -18.24 -17.05 16.86
CA VAL A 527 -19.59 -17.17 16.30
C VAL A 527 -19.47 -17.20 14.77
N SER A 528 -20.24 -18.07 14.14
CA SER A 528 -20.38 -18.09 12.69
C SER A 528 -21.84 -18.16 12.27
N GLY A 529 -22.18 -17.54 11.16
CA GLY A 529 -23.54 -17.54 10.65
C GLY A 529 -23.60 -17.17 9.17
N TYR A 530 -24.56 -17.76 8.48
CA TYR A 530 -24.87 -17.34 7.12
C TYR A 530 -25.76 -16.10 7.15
N VAL A 531 -25.37 -15.09 6.39
CA VAL A 531 -26.13 -13.85 6.20
C VAL A 531 -26.52 -13.74 4.74
N ASP A 532 -27.83 -13.54 4.50
CA ASP A 532 -28.38 -13.25 3.18
C ASP A 532 -28.40 -11.73 2.97
N LEU A 533 -27.71 -11.26 1.96
CA LEU A 533 -27.51 -9.83 1.69
C LEU A 533 -28.41 -9.31 0.54
N ALA A 534 -29.42 -10.10 0.13
CA ALA A 534 -30.28 -9.77 -1.01
C ALA A 534 -31.04 -8.43 -0.87
N GLU A 535 -31.23 -7.89 0.33
CA GLU A 535 -32.07 -6.69 0.58
C GLU A 535 -31.37 -5.52 1.29
N GLY A 536 -30.06 -5.52 1.50
CA GLY A 536 -29.43 -4.37 2.16
C GLY A 536 -27.95 -4.45 2.46
N ARG A 537 -27.33 -3.29 2.74
CA ARG A 537 -25.92 -3.17 3.12
C ARG A 537 -25.66 -3.35 4.63
N ARG A 538 -26.66 -3.69 5.43
CA ARG A 538 -26.50 -3.92 6.87
C ARG A 538 -26.60 -5.39 7.22
N VAL A 539 -25.56 -5.87 7.88
CA VAL A 539 -25.49 -7.22 8.47
C VAL A 539 -26.17 -7.18 9.85
N PRO A 540 -27.00 -8.16 10.20
CA PRO A 540 -27.51 -8.29 11.56
C PRO A 540 -26.35 -8.33 12.58
N PRO A 541 -26.52 -7.77 13.79
CA PRO A 541 -25.45 -7.77 14.77
C PRO A 541 -25.08 -9.20 15.18
N PHE A 542 -23.76 -9.47 15.25
CA PHE A 542 -23.26 -10.71 15.84
C PHE A 542 -23.10 -10.54 17.34
N VAL A 543 -23.71 -11.47 18.10
CA VAL A 543 -23.66 -11.46 19.55
C VAL A 543 -22.63 -12.48 20.02
N LEU A 544 -21.54 -12.02 20.62
CA LEU A 544 -20.52 -12.87 21.21
C LEU A 544 -20.87 -13.21 22.66
N ARG A 545 -20.46 -14.39 23.09
CA ARG A 545 -20.53 -14.81 24.49
C ARG A 545 -19.12 -14.95 25.02
N GLU A 546 -18.89 -14.62 26.29
CA GLU A 546 -17.61 -14.85 26.92
C GLU A 546 -17.19 -16.33 26.76
N ARG A 547 -15.92 -16.53 26.44
CA ARG A 547 -15.37 -17.87 26.34
C ARG A 547 -15.30 -18.46 27.74
N THR A 548 -15.96 -19.57 27.93
CA THR A 548 -15.82 -20.33 29.17
C THR A 548 -14.46 -21.00 29.19
N SER A 549 -13.63 -20.70 30.18
CA SER A 549 -12.31 -21.30 30.35
C SER A 549 -12.00 -21.57 31.82
N VAL A 550 -11.04 -22.46 32.05
CA VAL A 550 -10.43 -22.70 33.37
C VAL A 550 -9.00 -22.24 33.31
N THR A 551 -8.67 -21.20 34.05
CA THR A 551 -7.33 -20.66 34.17
C THR A 551 -6.76 -20.85 35.55
N GLY A 552 -5.45 -20.87 35.68
CA GLY A 552 -4.80 -20.97 36.99
C GLY A 552 -3.29 -21.12 36.87
N THR A 553 -2.69 -21.38 38.00
CA THR A 553 -1.25 -21.67 38.11
C THR A 553 -1.03 -23.07 38.72
N VAL A 554 -0.03 -23.78 38.22
CA VAL A 554 0.44 -25.01 38.80
C VAL A 554 1.72 -24.73 39.60
N THR A 555 1.70 -25.10 40.88
CA THR A 555 2.87 -24.98 41.74
C THR A 555 3.41 -26.38 42.09
N ALA A 556 4.72 -26.49 42.20
CA ALA A 556 5.39 -27.69 42.62
C ALA A 556 5.16 -27.99 44.11
N VAL A 557 5.58 -29.12 44.58
CA VAL A 557 5.44 -29.59 45.98
C VAL A 557 6.10 -28.62 46.98
N ASP A 558 7.18 -27.94 46.55
CA ASP A 558 7.92 -26.94 47.32
C ASP A 558 7.29 -25.52 47.29
N GLY A 559 6.20 -25.34 46.50
CA GLY A 559 5.48 -24.08 46.39
C GLY A 559 5.99 -23.13 45.29
N GLY A 560 7.08 -23.52 44.57
CA GLY A 560 7.54 -22.79 43.40
C GLY A 560 6.66 -23.03 42.16
N PRO A 561 6.78 -22.20 41.10
CA PRO A 561 6.07 -22.46 39.85
C PRO A 561 6.57 -23.74 39.19
N ALA A 562 5.65 -24.65 38.80
CA ALA A 562 5.97 -25.88 38.11
C ALA A 562 5.75 -25.69 36.60
N ALA A 563 6.81 -25.72 35.80
CA ALA A 563 6.77 -25.58 34.34
C ALA A 563 6.65 -26.93 33.63
N ASP A 564 6.13 -26.94 32.40
CA ASP A 564 5.99 -28.13 31.52
C ASP A 564 5.12 -29.27 32.12
N VAL A 565 4.19 -28.91 33.01
CA VAL A 565 3.21 -29.83 33.62
C VAL A 565 2.03 -30.00 32.67
N SER A 566 1.62 -31.25 32.45
CA SER A 566 0.42 -31.57 31.67
C SER A 566 -0.84 -31.31 32.50
N VAL A 567 -1.65 -30.34 32.11
CA VAL A 567 -2.96 -30.02 32.73
C VAL A 567 -4.06 -30.57 31.83
N VAL A 568 -4.87 -31.45 32.36
CA VAL A 568 -5.91 -32.18 31.61
C VAL A 568 -7.27 -31.89 32.22
N LEU A 569 -8.24 -31.54 31.38
CA LEU A 569 -9.64 -31.35 31.77
C LEU A 569 -10.46 -32.56 31.30
N THR A 570 -11.14 -33.22 32.22
CA THR A 570 -12.00 -34.36 31.90
C THR A 570 -13.42 -34.12 32.41
N ARG A 571 -14.41 -34.71 31.75
CA ARG A 571 -15.78 -34.76 32.28
C ARG A 571 -15.86 -35.71 33.46
N ARG A 572 -16.78 -35.46 34.36
CA ARG A 572 -17.10 -36.38 35.48
C ARG A 572 -17.45 -37.79 35.00
N THR A 573 -17.94 -37.93 33.77
CA THR A 573 -18.27 -39.22 33.13
C THR A 573 -17.07 -39.91 32.48
N GLY A 574 -15.83 -39.36 32.59
CA GLY A 574 -14.59 -39.96 32.15
C GLY A 574 -14.09 -39.55 30.76
N GLY A 575 -14.83 -38.75 30.00
CA GLY A 575 -14.36 -38.29 28.68
C GLY A 575 -13.36 -37.13 28.79
N SER A 576 -12.21 -37.21 28.11
CA SER A 576 -11.28 -36.08 27.93
C SER A 576 -11.95 -34.93 27.20
N VAL A 577 -11.77 -33.68 27.69
CA VAL A 577 -12.31 -32.47 27.11
C VAL A 577 -11.21 -31.74 26.36
N ASP A 578 -10.14 -31.40 27.08
CA ASP A 578 -8.96 -30.74 26.53
C ASP A 578 -7.76 -30.95 27.44
N TRP A 579 -6.58 -30.66 26.92
CA TRP A 579 -5.35 -30.70 27.70
C TRP A 579 -4.30 -29.73 27.12
N MET A 580 -3.45 -29.21 27.99
CA MET A 580 -2.31 -28.38 27.58
C MET A 580 -1.12 -28.59 28.50
N ARG A 581 0.05 -28.12 28.12
CA ARG A 581 1.17 -27.88 29.01
C ARG A 581 1.14 -26.44 29.46
N ASN A 582 1.38 -26.21 30.73
CA ASN A 582 1.50 -24.88 31.28
C ASN A 582 2.81 -24.19 30.81
N ASP A 583 2.88 -22.88 30.95
CA ASP A 583 4.05 -22.08 30.61
C ASP A 583 5.17 -22.16 31.70
N ALA A 584 6.26 -21.40 31.46
CA ALA A 584 7.40 -21.33 32.39
C ALA A 584 7.04 -20.73 33.76
N ASP A 585 5.99 -19.92 33.84
CA ASP A 585 5.46 -19.32 35.08
C ASP A 585 4.42 -20.21 35.76
N GLY A 586 4.21 -21.42 35.25
CA GLY A 586 3.22 -22.36 35.75
C GLY A 586 1.79 -22.09 35.33
N ARG A 587 1.51 -21.10 34.44
CA ARG A 587 0.17 -20.69 34.07
C ARG A 587 -0.44 -21.60 33.01
N TYR A 588 -1.76 -21.78 33.07
CA TYR A 588 -2.54 -22.51 32.08
C TYR A 588 -3.90 -21.84 31.80
N ASP A 589 -4.45 -22.05 30.59
CA ASP A 589 -5.77 -21.61 30.15
C ASP A 589 -6.43 -22.68 29.28
N LEU A 590 -7.34 -23.46 29.85
CA LEU A 590 -8.04 -24.55 29.20
C LEU A 590 -9.46 -24.13 28.80
N PRO A 591 -9.83 -24.17 27.51
CA PRO A 591 -11.17 -23.90 27.06
C PRO A 591 -12.14 -24.99 27.53
N VAL A 592 -13.33 -24.55 27.93
CA VAL A 592 -14.42 -25.42 28.36
C VAL A 592 -15.59 -25.31 27.38
N PRO A 593 -16.03 -26.39 26.74
CA PRO A 593 -17.03 -26.33 25.68
C PRO A 593 -18.46 -26.04 26.16
N LYS A 594 -18.77 -26.33 27.40
CA LYS A 594 -20.11 -26.12 28.03
C LYS A 594 -19.98 -25.93 29.53
N GLU A 595 -20.95 -25.28 30.12
CA GLU A 595 -21.15 -25.26 31.58
C GLU A 595 -21.32 -26.68 32.13
N GLY A 596 -20.79 -26.94 33.32
CA GLY A 596 -20.84 -28.27 33.93
C GLY A 596 -19.78 -28.54 34.97
N THR A 597 -19.76 -29.76 35.50
CA THR A 597 -18.77 -30.21 36.47
C THR A 597 -17.67 -30.99 35.73
N TYR A 598 -16.44 -30.60 35.98
CA TYR A 598 -15.25 -31.14 35.38
C TYR A 598 -14.26 -31.58 36.45
N VAL A 599 -13.34 -32.45 36.05
CA VAL A 599 -12.18 -32.87 36.81
C VAL A 599 -10.94 -32.33 36.14
N LEU A 600 -10.20 -31.52 36.84
CA LEU A 600 -8.94 -30.92 36.41
C LEU A 600 -7.79 -31.68 37.07
N THR A 601 -6.89 -32.19 36.26
CA THR A 601 -5.73 -32.97 36.70
C THR A 601 -4.45 -32.34 36.18
N ALA A 602 -3.49 -32.07 37.06
CA ALA A 602 -2.13 -31.70 36.69
C ALA A 602 -1.18 -32.85 36.97
N LEU A 603 -0.34 -33.18 35.99
CA LEU A 603 0.64 -34.26 36.04
C LEU A 603 2.01 -33.74 35.56
N ASP A 604 2.99 -33.76 36.45
CA ASP A 604 4.38 -33.60 36.09
C ASP A 604 4.93 -34.98 35.65
N ARG A 605 5.32 -35.05 34.38
CA ARG A 605 5.86 -36.31 33.82
C ARG A 605 7.31 -36.60 34.25
N GLY A 606 8.05 -35.58 34.70
CA GLY A 606 9.44 -35.70 35.14
C GLY A 606 9.53 -36.32 36.52
N THR A 607 8.77 -35.77 37.49
CA THR A 607 8.75 -36.24 38.87
C THR A 607 7.68 -37.30 39.14
N GLY A 608 6.63 -37.32 38.32
CA GLY A 608 5.44 -38.17 38.52
C GLY A 608 4.47 -37.60 39.55
N ASP A 609 4.66 -36.36 40.01
CA ASP A 609 3.78 -35.69 40.95
C ASP A 609 2.46 -35.36 40.28
N ILE A 610 1.35 -35.46 41.01
CA ILE A 610 0.01 -35.34 40.47
C ILE A 610 -0.90 -34.62 41.44
N THR A 611 -1.84 -33.83 40.91
CA THR A 611 -2.97 -33.31 41.69
C THR A 611 -4.23 -33.34 40.87
N THR A 612 -5.37 -33.53 41.54
CA THR A 612 -6.68 -33.57 40.86
C THR A 612 -7.67 -32.76 41.68
N ARG A 613 -8.43 -31.90 40.98
CA ARG A 613 -9.46 -31.05 41.59
C ARG A 613 -10.74 -31.12 40.77
N MET A 614 -11.87 -31.31 41.46
CA MET A 614 -13.19 -31.17 40.85
C MET A 614 -13.61 -29.72 40.92
N LEU A 615 -14.14 -29.20 39.79
CA LEU A 615 -14.62 -27.82 39.67
C LEU A 615 -15.92 -27.78 38.88
N THR A 616 -16.76 -26.78 39.21
CA THR A 616 -17.98 -26.52 38.47
C THR A 616 -17.80 -25.20 37.73
N VAL A 617 -18.01 -25.23 36.40
CA VAL A 617 -17.92 -24.09 35.50
C VAL A 617 -19.33 -23.68 35.12
N GLY A 618 -19.74 -22.48 35.50
CA GLY A 618 -21.09 -21.94 35.30
C GLY A 618 -21.17 -20.75 34.37
N GLY A 619 -20.17 -20.49 33.57
CA GLY A 619 -20.04 -19.35 32.67
C GLY A 619 -18.77 -18.52 32.94
N GLY A 620 -18.20 -17.91 31.90
CA GLY A 620 -16.99 -17.11 32.02
C GLY A 620 -15.72 -17.90 32.41
N THR A 621 -14.71 -17.19 32.87
CA THR A 621 -13.43 -17.78 33.27
C THR A 621 -13.45 -18.17 34.74
N VAL A 622 -13.18 -19.46 35.04
CA VAL A 622 -13.04 -19.99 36.39
C VAL A 622 -11.57 -20.13 36.73
N ARG A 623 -11.14 -19.50 37.83
CA ARG A 623 -9.75 -19.65 38.30
C ARG A 623 -9.61 -20.87 39.22
N ALA A 624 -8.64 -21.74 38.89
CA ALA A 624 -8.34 -22.96 39.64
C ALA A 624 -6.84 -23.14 39.75
N ASP A 625 -6.24 -22.64 40.83
CA ASP A 625 -4.83 -22.88 41.11
C ASP A 625 -4.63 -24.32 41.65
N LEU A 626 -3.58 -25.00 41.19
CA LEU A 626 -3.26 -26.39 41.52
C LEU A 626 -1.88 -26.46 42.15
N GLN A 627 -1.77 -27.21 43.25
CA GLN A 627 -0.48 -27.55 43.85
C GLN A 627 -0.24 -29.06 43.68
N LEU A 628 0.90 -29.41 43.07
CA LEU A 628 1.30 -30.81 42.92
C LEU A 628 1.53 -31.45 44.28
N THR A 629 1.14 -32.73 44.40
CA THR A 629 1.41 -33.53 45.56
C THR A 629 2.38 -34.63 45.16
N ALA A 630 3.37 -34.91 46.03
CA ALA A 630 4.36 -35.95 45.80
C ALA A 630 3.67 -37.29 45.54
N ARG A 631 4.18 -38.03 44.57
CA ARG A 631 3.69 -39.37 44.28
C ARG A 631 3.84 -40.23 45.52
N ALA A 632 2.74 -40.77 46.06
CA ALA A 632 2.81 -41.76 47.14
C ALA A 632 3.64 -42.96 46.65
N SER A 633 4.77 -43.23 47.30
CA SER A 633 5.54 -44.45 47.05
C SER A 633 4.59 -45.65 47.25
N PRO A 634 4.55 -46.65 46.36
CA PRO A 634 3.77 -47.84 46.59
C PRO A 634 4.29 -48.49 47.84
N THR A 635 3.54 -48.37 48.93
CA THR A 635 3.78 -49.07 50.16
C THR A 635 3.81 -50.55 49.81
N SER A 636 4.95 -51.22 50.05
CA SER A 636 5.08 -52.67 49.95
C SER A 636 3.89 -53.31 50.66
N ALA A 637 2.99 -53.89 49.88
CA ALA A 637 1.88 -54.67 50.41
C ALA A 637 2.48 -55.77 51.27
N GLY A 638 2.14 -55.75 52.54
CA GLY A 638 2.71 -56.62 53.57
C GLY A 638 2.63 -58.08 53.19
N GLN A 639 3.72 -58.79 53.53
CA GLN A 639 3.74 -60.24 53.67
C GLN A 639 2.60 -60.65 54.62
N GLY A 640 1.57 -61.31 54.08
CA GLY A 640 0.57 -61.98 54.88
C GLY A 640 1.25 -63.12 55.71
N PRO A 641 0.78 -63.36 56.91
CA PRO A 641 1.38 -64.40 57.73
C PRO A 641 1.15 -65.81 57.13
N ALA A 642 2.25 -66.60 57.05
CA ALA A 642 2.15 -67.98 56.69
C ALA A 642 1.26 -68.72 57.69
N VAL A 643 0.17 -69.31 57.18
CA VAL A 643 -0.62 -70.29 57.95
C VAL A 643 0.02 -71.66 57.71
N GLY A 644 0.45 -72.24 58.83
CA GLY A 644 0.91 -73.66 58.92
C GLY A 644 -0.23 -74.67 58.80
#